data_8f3d66247a08f0e56270c3c5fc585c66
#
_entry.id   8f3d66247a08f0e56270c3c5fc585c66
#
_cell.length_a   1.000
_cell.length_b   1.000
_cell.length_c   1.000
_cell.angle_alpha   90.00
_cell.angle_beta   90.00
_cell.angle_gamma   90.00
#
_symmetry.space_group_name_H-M   'P 1'
#
loop_
_entity.id
_entity.type
_entity.pdbx_description
1 polymer ?
#
loop_
_entity_poly.entity_id
_entity_poly.type
_entity_poly.pdbx_seq_one_letter_code
_entity_poly.pdbx_strand_id
1 'polypeptide(L)'
;MADDPIAPTPESGPGGATRRRFLQGAGAAAGALMFGGIGGAGRAFAEPASGRGVPTGFRGDMSDLKHVVILMQENRSLDHYFGTLPGVRGFSDKQALRFPDGTSVFQQKDASGAIVTPQVDDGTWGNDHGAWGDVGHRTWDQWVQHNGTSCMNYHSDAYMGFYHSVAAQYTIADQYFCAEFGPTDPNRKYLWSGTANTETGNSDESNYDRPWITVAEQLQNAGIGWRLYSDNSGNGRDGYVSSWIGDYGDNELKYFTGFDPAGLSAGDPKLRPGTGLIWRGNCTYYAGTTAPDDDSDANLDAVLRDFHDACQPGAQYPLPQVSWLVAPYGWSEHPSADSLHGERYVKKVLDILQSNPDIWNHTLFILNYDENDGKFDHVLPPWPEAGTAGEYAGSYPLGLGPRVPMLLVSPWTRGGYVASEVFDHTSTITFLETWAAHLGKPFTCPNISAWRRSISGNLTSALDFGHPRPGPASFPDPLAEQPVSITADHMKVRPLAFHPHATLSEDRRSGKVTASMTLAGGSTGKALSFQVFPDDYQPFTSTPLTVTARTPREYTWDTTATDGKYAFSIYANDGFVRSFAGQLPQAKPADRGIPRAEVELLACEGVRVTLHNDGTRPARYTLTANDYLGGTRQVVVERGQSRTVGWPTQQGYYDLVLTVDADASWTQRYAGRIATVR
;
A
#
# COMPACT_ATOMS: atom_id res chain seq x y z
N MET A 1 24.38 15.23 7.45
CA MET A 1 24.76 13.91 7.94
C MET A 1 24.99 14.08 9.43
N ALA A 2 23.93 14.01 10.22
CA ALA A 2 24.04 13.86 11.65
C ALA A 2 23.86 12.38 11.92
N ASP A 3 24.79 11.80 12.69
CA ASP A 3 24.73 10.41 13.09
C ASP A 3 23.54 10.23 14.04
N ASP A 4 22.61 9.32 13.70
CA ASP A 4 21.58 8.87 14.62
C ASP A 4 22.26 8.39 15.91
N PRO A 5 21.70 8.66 17.09
CA PRO A 5 22.24 8.11 18.33
C PRO A 5 22.10 6.60 18.26
N ILE A 6 23.23 5.90 18.18
CA ILE A 6 23.33 4.44 18.20
C ILE A 6 22.59 3.94 19.44
N ALA A 7 21.48 3.23 19.25
CA ALA A 7 20.79 2.53 20.31
C ALA A 7 21.82 1.63 21.05
N PRO A 8 21.83 1.57 22.38
CA PRO A 8 22.78 0.73 23.08
C PRO A 8 22.53 -0.73 22.70
N THR A 9 23.53 -1.38 22.16
CA THR A 9 23.52 -2.84 21.94
C THR A 9 23.21 -3.51 23.27
N PRO A 10 22.23 -4.42 23.35
CA PRO A 10 21.96 -5.14 24.56
C PRO A 10 23.20 -5.96 24.95
N GLU A 11 23.70 -5.72 26.16
CA GLU A 11 24.78 -6.55 26.72
C GLU A 11 24.29 -7.99 26.79
N SER A 12 25.06 -8.90 26.17
CA SER A 12 24.82 -10.33 26.17
C SER A 12 24.90 -10.89 27.58
N GLY A 13 23.77 -11.15 28.20
CA GLY A 13 23.66 -11.99 29.41
C GLY A 13 24.02 -13.44 29.07
N PRO A 14 24.67 -14.17 29.98
CA PRO A 14 25.13 -15.51 29.69
C PRO A 14 23.99 -16.54 29.76
N GLY A 15 23.70 -17.22 28.66
CA GLY A 15 23.12 -18.57 28.70
C GLY A 15 21.74 -18.78 28.12
N GLY A 16 21.53 -18.50 26.85
CA GLY A 16 20.43 -19.04 26.06
C GLY A 16 20.98 -19.96 24.96
N ALA A 17 20.63 -21.24 24.99
CA ALA A 17 21.11 -22.23 24.04
C ALA A 17 20.56 -21.91 22.63
N THR A 18 21.46 -21.58 21.73
CA THR A 18 21.19 -21.38 20.31
C THR A 18 20.56 -22.62 19.66
N ARG A 19 19.31 -22.55 19.24
CA ARG A 19 18.60 -23.53 18.39
C ARG A 19 19.10 -23.56 16.93
N ARG A 20 20.35 -23.30 16.68
CA ARG A 20 21.00 -23.30 15.35
C ARG A 20 21.58 -24.64 14.94
N ARG A 21 21.02 -25.78 15.32
CA ARG A 21 21.50 -27.10 14.87
C ARG A 21 20.35 -28.09 14.71
N PHE A 22 19.48 -27.91 13.71
CA PHE A 22 18.64 -29.04 13.26
C PHE A 22 18.04 -28.86 11.85
N LEU A 23 18.73 -28.36 10.87
CA LEU A 23 18.34 -28.47 9.46
C LEU A 23 19.57 -28.42 8.54
N GLN A 24 20.43 -29.43 8.65
CA GLN A 24 21.32 -29.80 7.56
C GLN A 24 21.15 -31.31 7.29
N GLY A 25 20.48 -31.62 6.23
CA GLY A 25 20.45 -32.99 5.69
C GLY A 25 19.10 -33.36 5.10
N ALA A 26 18.88 -33.10 3.83
CA ALA A 26 18.27 -34.04 2.88
C ALA A 26 18.07 -33.36 1.51
N GLY A 27 18.99 -33.63 0.61
CA GLY A 27 18.83 -33.31 -0.82
C GLY A 27 18.00 -34.36 -1.54
N ALA A 28 17.35 -33.88 -2.57
CA ALA A 28 16.93 -34.54 -3.80
C ALA A 28 16.36 -35.96 -3.75
N ALA A 29 15.05 -36.07 -4.07
CA ALA A 29 14.54 -37.12 -4.96
C ALA A 29 13.16 -36.71 -5.52
N ALA A 30 13.07 -36.59 -6.83
CA ALA A 30 11.83 -36.52 -7.57
C ALA A 30 11.13 -37.90 -7.55
N GLY A 31 9.81 -37.90 -7.35
CA GLY A 31 9.02 -39.11 -7.46
C GLY A 31 7.54 -38.86 -7.20
N ALA A 32 6.77 -38.91 -8.25
CA ALA A 32 5.31 -38.94 -8.22
C ALA A 32 4.78 -40.12 -7.42
N LEU A 33 3.78 -39.90 -6.55
CA LEU A 33 2.82 -40.93 -6.16
C LEU A 33 1.55 -40.33 -5.50
N MET A 34 0.46 -40.60 -6.14
CA MET A 34 -0.92 -40.94 -5.74
C MET A 34 -1.43 -40.60 -4.32
N PHE A 35 -2.64 -40.11 -4.37
CA PHE A 35 -3.71 -40.02 -3.39
C PHE A 35 -3.68 -41.03 -2.22
N GLY A 36 -3.78 -40.46 -1.01
CA GLY A 36 -4.16 -41.21 0.19
C GLY A 36 -4.47 -40.18 1.30
N GLY A 37 -5.78 -39.96 1.55
CA GLY A 37 -6.24 -38.98 2.55
C GLY A 37 -5.89 -39.40 3.98
N ILE A 38 -5.42 -38.45 4.75
CA ILE A 38 -5.56 -38.44 6.21
C ILE A 38 -6.02 -37.03 6.57
N GLY A 39 -7.23 -36.95 7.19
CA GLY A 39 -7.85 -35.71 7.62
C GLY A 39 -7.09 -35.03 8.75
N GLY A 40 -6.45 -33.94 8.44
CA GLY A 40 -6.10 -32.91 9.41
C GLY A 40 -7.22 -31.87 9.36
N ALA A 41 -7.89 -31.63 10.49
CA ALA A 41 -8.97 -30.65 10.59
C ALA A 41 -8.41 -29.24 10.45
N GLY A 42 -8.20 -28.79 9.22
CA GLY A 42 -8.13 -27.37 8.89
C GLY A 42 -9.48 -26.76 9.27
N ARG A 43 -9.50 -25.82 10.20
CA ARG A 43 -10.69 -25.03 10.45
C ARG A 43 -11.00 -24.25 9.17
N ALA A 44 -11.91 -24.80 8.36
CA ALA A 44 -12.50 -24.06 7.26
C ALA A 44 -13.19 -22.83 7.84
N PHE A 45 -12.74 -21.64 7.42
CA PHE A 45 -13.48 -20.43 7.68
C PHE A 45 -14.83 -20.56 6.99
N ALA A 46 -15.92 -20.67 7.75
CA ALA A 46 -17.24 -20.84 7.21
C ALA A 46 -17.57 -19.69 6.25
N GLU A 47 -17.98 -19.99 5.02
CA GLU A 47 -18.55 -19.00 4.12
C GLU A 47 -19.75 -18.32 4.79
N PRO A 48 -19.81 -16.99 4.79
CA PRO A 48 -21.00 -16.30 5.29
C PRO A 48 -22.11 -16.41 4.25
N ALA A 49 -23.24 -16.92 4.67
CA ALA A 49 -24.44 -17.04 3.87
C ALA A 49 -24.80 -15.71 3.18
N SER A 50 -24.80 -15.70 1.85
CA SER A 50 -25.37 -14.66 1.02
C SER A 50 -26.87 -14.54 1.33
N GLY A 51 -27.34 -13.39 1.81
CA GLY A 51 -28.76 -13.10 1.95
C GLY A 51 -29.27 -12.67 3.32
N ARG A 52 -28.42 -12.18 4.21
CA ARG A 52 -28.89 -11.57 5.47
C ARG A 52 -29.00 -10.06 5.29
N GLY A 53 -30.18 -9.51 5.57
CA GLY A 53 -30.39 -8.07 5.73
C GLY A 53 -29.49 -7.49 6.85
N VAL A 54 -29.47 -6.16 6.96
CA VAL A 54 -28.71 -5.46 8.00
C VAL A 54 -29.07 -6.03 9.38
N PRO A 55 -28.08 -6.44 10.22
CA PRO A 55 -28.36 -6.99 11.54
C PRO A 55 -29.13 -6.01 12.44
N THR A 56 -29.88 -6.54 13.39
CA THR A 56 -30.61 -5.72 14.38
C THR A 56 -29.62 -4.82 15.13
N GLY A 57 -29.91 -3.52 15.21
CA GLY A 57 -29.08 -2.52 15.88
C GLY A 57 -28.17 -1.72 14.94
N PHE A 58 -28.10 -2.10 13.66
CA PHE A 58 -27.40 -1.34 12.63
C PHE A 58 -28.40 -0.62 11.70
N ARG A 59 -28.02 0.56 11.21
CA ARG A 59 -28.77 1.31 10.19
C ARG A 59 -28.37 0.89 8.77
N GLY A 60 -27.16 0.35 8.62
CA GLY A 60 -26.58 -0.03 7.33
C GLY A 60 -25.92 1.14 6.62
N ASP A 61 -25.51 2.15 7.36
CA ASP A 61 -24.79 3.31 6.84
C ASP A 61 -23.62 3.73 7.76
N MET A 62 -22.90 4.76 7.36
CA MET A 62 -21.70 5.23 8.07
C MET A 62 -21.99 5.79 9.48
N SER A 63 -23.24 6.07 9.85
CA SER A 63 -23.62 6.50 11.21
C SER A 63 -23.53 5.37 12.25
N ASP A 64 -23.43 4.12 11.80
CA ASP A 64 -23.19 2.98 12.68
C ASP A 64 -21.76 2.95 13.23
N LEU A 65 -20.81 3.60 12.54
CA LEU A 65 -19.44 3.77 13.00
C LEU A 65 -19.37 4.85 14.09
N LYS A 66 -18.96 4.47 15.30
CA LYS A 66 -18.85 5.37 16.46
C LYS A 66 -17.41 5.68 16.83
N HIS A 67 -16.50 4.76 16.54
CA HIS A 67 -15.08 4.87 16.92
C HIS A 67 -14.17 4.54 15.73
N VAL A 68 -13.18 5.38 15.49
CA VAL A 68 -12.07 5.12 14.59
C VAL A 68 -10.80 5.07 15.42
N VAL A 69 -10.13 3.93 15.41
CA VAL A 69 -8.88 3.69 16.14
C VAL A 69 -7.77 3.49 15.12
N ILE A 70 -6.72 4.28 15.21
CA ILE A 70 -5.63 4.33 14.24
C ILE A 70 -4.33 3.99 14.97
N LEU A 71 -3.60 3.00 14.47
CA LEU A 71 -2.26 2.65 14.89
C LEU A 71 -1.35 2.69 13.67
N MET A 72 -0.34 3.55 13.71
CA MET A 72 0.75 3.57 12.73
C MET A 72 1.97 2.91 13.37
N GLN A 73 2.36 1.77 12.81
CA GLN A 73 3.59 1.03 13.14
C GLN A 73 4.74 1.50 12.27
N GLU A 74 5.92 0.90 12.40
CA GLU A 74 7.13 1.39 11.79
C GLU A 74 7.78 0.49 10.77
N ASN A 75 8.18 1.14 9.71
CA ASN A 75 9.25 0.88 8.79
C ASN A 75 9.18 -0.49 8.10
N ARG A 76 8.01 -0.85 7.52
CA ARG A 76 7.86 -2.13 6.79
C ARG A 76 7.20 -1.93 5.43
N SER A 77 7.77 -2.51 4.37
CA SER A 77 7.10 -2.53 3.08
C SER A 77 5.97 -3.57 3.02
N LEU A 78 5.03 -3.39 2.09
CA LEU A 78 3.97 -4.38 1.86
C LEU A 78 4.55 -5.72 1.43
N ASP A 79 5.52 -5.74 0.52
CA ASP A 79 6.13 -6.98 0.05
C ASP A 79 6.88 -7.72 1.17
N HIS A 80 7.48 -6.99 2.11
CA HIS A 80 8.18 -7.59 3.25
C HIS A 80 7.27 -8.47 4.11
N TYR A 81 6.01 -8.03 4.34
CA TYR A 81 5.06 -8.72 5.22
C TYR A 81 4.01 -9.55 4.47
N PHE A 82 3.57 -9.07 3.32
CA PHE A 82 2.43 -9.63 2.59
C PHE A 82 2.75 -10.02 1.15
N GLY A 83 4.02 -9.96 0.74
CA GLY A 83 4.44 -10.29 -0.61
C GLY A 83 4.11 -11.72 -1.05
N THR A 84 3.99 -12.65 -0.10
CA THR A 84 3.60 -14.05 -0.33
C THR A 84 2.11 -14.30 -0.19
N LEU A 85 1.32 -13.35 0.36
CA LEU A 85 -0.10 -13.55 0.66
C LEU A 85 -0.91 -13.71 -0.63
N PRO A 86 -1.59 -14.86 -0.84
CA PRO A 86 -2.38 -15.08 -2.04
C PRO A 86 -3.51 -14.06 -2.21
N GLY A 87 -3.69 -13.55 -3.43
CA GLY A 87 -4.73 -12.57 -3.76
C GLY A 87 -4.30 -11.11 -3.60
N VAL A 88 -3.22 -10.84 -2.89
CA VAL A 88 -2.55 -9.54 -2.81
C VAL A 88 -1.60 -9.40 -3.99
N ARG A 89 -1.41 -8.19 -4.48
CA ARG A 89 -0.40 -7.89 -5.50
C ARG A 89 1.00 -7.92 -4.86
N GLY A 90 1.56 -9.12 -4.74
CA GLY A 90 2.85 -9.44 -4.12
C GLY A 90 3.80 -10.12 -5.11
N PHE A 91 4.66 -11.04 -4.65
CA PHE A 91 5.67 -11.71 -5.47
C PHE A 91 5.12 -12.57 -6.62
N SER A 92 3.82 -12.87 -6.64
CA SER A 92 3.14 -13.54 -7.75
C SER A 92 2.67 -12.60 -8.86
N ASP A 93 2.92 -11.27 -8.76
CA ASP A 93 2.52 -10.29 -9.76
C ASP A 93 3.18 -10.53 -11.12
N LYS A 94 2.37 -10.84 -12.12
CA LYS A 94 2.80 -11.06 -13.51
C LYS A 94 2.90 -9.77 -14.32
N GLN A 95 2.35 -8.67 -13.80
CA GLN A 95 2.38 -7.33 -14.38
C GLN A 95 3.46 -6.42 -13.77
N ALA A 96 4.36 -6.99 -12.97
CA ALA A 96 5.48 -6.27 -12.38
C ALA A 96 6.36 -5.61 -13.46
N LEU A 97 7.00 -4.49 -13.08
CA LEU A 97 7.89 -3.72 -13.95
C LEU A 97 8.98 -4.63 -14.55
N ARG A 98 9.26 -4.44 -15.84
CA ARG A 98 10.38 -5.08 -16.55
C ARG A 98 11.39 -4.03 -16.97
N PHE A 99 12.66 -4.41 -16.87
CA PHE A 99 13.78 -3.59 -17.29
C PHE A 99 14.14 -3.84 -18.78
N PRO A 100 14.85 -2.93 -19.44
CA PRO A 100 15.22 -3.08 -20.85
C PRO A 100 16.03 -4.33 -21.18
N ASP A 101 16.76 -4.89 -20.23
CA ASP A 101 17.49 -6.14 -20.39
C ASP A 101 16.63 -7.42 -20.28
N GLY A 102 15.32 -7.24 -20.07
CA GLY A 102 14.32 -8.31 -19.95
C GLY A 102 14.16 -8.88 -18.54
N THR A 103 14.99 -8.45 -17.58
CA THR A 103 14.80 -8.85 -16.17
C THR A 103 13.56 -8.15 -15.58
N SER A 104 12.99 -8.74 -14.54
CA SER A 104 11.88 -8.12 -13.80
C SER A 104 12.40 -7.35 -12.59
N VAL A 105 11.58 -6.47 -12.05
CA VAL A 105 11.86 -5.73 -10.81
C VAL A 105 12.26 -6.62 -9.64
N PHE A 106 11.82 -7.88 -9.62
CA PHE A 106 12.23 -8.87 -8.61
C PHE A 106 13.67 -9.38 -8.78
N GLN A 107 14.35 -8.98 -9.85
CA GLN A 107 15.71 -9.38 -10.19
C GLN A 107 16.63 -8.14 -10.15
N GLN A 108 16.86 -7.64 -8.94
CA GLN A 108 17.73 -6.50 -8.72
C GLN A 108 19.20 -6.86 -8.95
N LYS A 109 20.03 -5.89 -9.27
CA LYS A 109 21.47 -6.10 -9.45
C LYS A 109 22.25 -5.42 -8.34
N ASP A 110 23.22 -6.14 -7.77
CA ASP A 110 24.19 -5.55 -6.88
C ASP A 110 25.27 -4.73 -7.65
N ALA A 111 26.20 -4.14 -6.93
CA ALA A 111 27.29 -3.34 -7.50
C ALA A 111 28.23 -4.15 -8.42
N SER A 112 28.23 -5.48 -8.33
CA SER A 112 29.00 -6.37 -9.22
C SER A 112 28.20 -6.78 -10.47
N GLY A 113 26.91 -6.45 -10.54
CA GLY A 113 25.96 -6.90 -11.56
C GLY A 113 25.35 -8.28 -11.31
N ALA A 114 25.60 -8.87 -10.14
CA ALA A 114 24.96 -10.15 -9.76
C ALA A 114 23.48 -9.93 -9.42
N ILE A 115 22.64 -10.88 -9.84
CA ILE A 115 21.20 -10.82 -9.60
C ILE A 115 20.88 -11.22 -8.14
N VAL A 116 20.14 -10.36 -7.46
CA VAL A 116 19.56 -10.56 -6.13
C VAL A 116 18.05 -10.63 -6.27
N THR A 117 17.44 -11.62 -5.64
CA THR A 117 15.98 -11.84 -5.67
C THR A 117 15.43 -11.89 -4.25
N PRO A 118 14.11 -11.72 -4.06
CA PRO A 118 13.49 -11.85 -2.73
C PRO A 118 13.86 -13.16 -2.03
N GLN A 119 14.24 -13.06 -0.75
CA GLN A 119 14.67 -14.18 0.09
C GLN A 119 13.91 -14.18 1.41
N VAL A 120 13.55 -15.37 1.90
CA VAL A 120 12.99 -15.52 3.26
C VAL A 120 14.09 -15.28 4.29
N ASP A 121 13.79 -14.41 5.25
CA ASP A 121 14.63 -14.20 6.43
C ASP A 121 13.75 -13.72 7.59
N ASP A 122 13.50 -14.60 8.53
CA ASP A 122 12.73 -14.33 9.73
C ASP A 122 13.68 -13.88 10.85
N GLY A 123 13.45 -12.71 11.41
CA GLY A 123 14.26 -12.19 12.50
C GLY A 123 14.30 -10.67 12.54
N THR A 124 15.13 -10.15 13.43
CA THR A 124 15.39 -8.72 13.55
C THR A 124 16.46 -8.27 12.56
N TRP A 125 16.32 -7.06 12.07
CA TRP A 125 17.14 -6.47 11.05
C TRP A 125 17.77 -5.19 11.57
N GLY A 126 18.95 -4.87 11.06
CA GLY A 126 19.50 -3.54 11.25
C GLY A 126 18.66 -2.48 10.53
N ASN A 127 18.82 -1.26 10.95
CA ASN A 127 18.23 -0.10 10.31
C ASN A 127 18.88 0.10 8.94
N ASP A 128 18.15 -0.17 7.86
CA ASP A 128 18.63 -0.08 6.49
C ASP A 128 18.08 1.19 5.79
N HIS A 129 18.10 2.33 6.48
CA HIS A 129 17.75 3.61 5.87
C HIS A 129 18.70 3.92 4.71
N GLY A 130 18.55 3.17 3.65
CA GLY A 130 19.21 3.46 2.39
C GLY A 130 18.76 4.83 1.89
N ALA A 131 19.51 5.36 0.96
CA ALA A 131 19.37 6.71 0.43
C ALA A 131 17.92 7.11 0.12
N TRP A 132 17.20 7.55 1.14
CA TRP A 132 15.91 8.20 0.98
C TRP A 132 16.06 9.35 -0.02
N GLY A 133 15.18 9.38 -0.98
CA GLY A 133 15.19 10.44 -1.96
C GLY A 133 16.22 10.30 -3.07
N ASP A 134 16.92 9.18 -3.18
CA ASP A 134 17.77 8.96 -4.34
C ASP A 134 16.91 8.83 -5.61
N VAL A 135 17.24 9.67 -6.57
CA VAL A 135 16.58 9.68 -7.89
C VAL A 135 16.68 8.36 -8.64
N GLY A 136 17.63 7.49 -8.29
CA GLY A 136 17.78 6.15 -8.84
C GLY A 136 16.57 5.25 -8.58
N HIS A 137 15.85 5.45 -7.49
CA HIS A 137 14.64 4.71 -7.20
C HIS A 137 13.50 4.96 -8.20
N ARG A 138 13.53 6.04 -8.98
CA ARG A 138 12.52 6.31 -10.02
C ARG A 138 12.54 5.32 -11.16
N THR A 139 13.65 4.63 -11.37
CA THR A 139 13.78 3.54 -12.33
C THR A 139 13.48 2.19 -11.71
N TRP A 140 13.41 2.11 -10.36
CA TRP A 140 13.09 0.93 -9.58
C TRP A 140 14.09 -0.23 -9.73
N ASP A 141 15.26 0.03 -10.31
CA ASP A 141 16.33 -0.94 -10.60
C ASP A 141 17.56 -0.82 -9.69
N GLN A 142 17.51 0.06 -8.68
CA GLN A 142 18.67 0.36 -7.83
C GLN A 142 18.47 0.06 -6.35
N TRP A 143 17.46 -0.73 -6.00
CA TRP A 143 17.15 -1.07 -4.60
C TRP A 143 18.36 -1.66 -3.86
N VAL A 144 19.00 -2.69 -4.44
CA VAL A 144 20.13 -3.37 -3.82
C VAL A 144 21.38 -2.50 -3.82
N GLN A 145 21.54 -1.62 -4.80
CA GLN A 145 22.70 -0.73 -4.88
C GLN A 145 22.71 0.32 -3.77
N HIS A 146 21.53 0.79 -3.35
CA HIS A 146 21.38 1.81 -2.32
C HIS A 146 21.17 1.23 -0.93
N ASN A 147 20.43 0.12 -0.80
CA ASN A 147 20.00 -0.42 0.47
C ASN A 147 20.67 -1.77 0.83
N GLY A 148 21.60 -2.26 0.02
CA GLY A 148 22.22 -3.57 0.23
C GLY A 148 21.28 -4.74 -0.12
N THR A 149 21.83 -5.97 -0.09
CA THR A 149 21.07 -7.18 -0.49
C THR A 149 19.95 -7.55 0.45
N SER A 150 20.06 -7.16 1.72
CA SER A 150 19.05 -7.42 2.76
C SER A 150 17.72 -6.69 2.52
N CYS A 151 17.71 -5.62 1.72
CA CYS A 151 16.45 -4.95 1.37
C CYS A 151 15.47 -5.87 0.64
N MET A 152 15.97 -6.92 -0.05
CA MET A 152 15.15 -7.90 -0.78
C MET A 152 14.59 -9.03 0.10
N ASN A 153 14.94 -9.05 1.38
CA ASN A 153 14.47 -10.10 2.29
C ASN A 153 13.03 -9.82 2.76
N TYR A 154 12.29 -10.87 3.05
CA TYR A 154 10.91 -10.81 3.54
C TYR A 154 10.63 -11.88 4.58
N HIS A 155 9.62 -11.68 5.43
CA HIS A 155 9.21 -12.66 6.43
C HIS A 155 8.39 -13.81 5.83
N SER A 156 8.58 -15.01 6.37
CA SER A 156 7.83 -16.19 5.96
C SER A 156 6.36 -16.13 6.38
N ASP A 157 5.51 -16.89 5.68
CA ASP A 157 4.08 -17.03 6.04
C ASP A 157 3.85 -17.54 7.48
N ALA A 158 4.79 -18.32 8.00
CA ALA A 158 4.71 -18.84 9.37
C ALA A 158 4.99 -17.74 10.38
N TYR A 159 5.98 -16.90 10.10
CA TYR A 159 6.36 -15.78 10.96
C TYR A 159 5.26 -14.70 10.99
N MET A 160 4.63 -14.43 9.85
CA MET A 160 3.55 -13.45 9.72
C MET A 160 2.14 -14.04 9.93
N GLY A 161 2.03 -15.18 10.61
CA GLY A 161 0.78 -15.93 10.72
C GLY A 161 -0.39 -15.15 11.33
N PHE A 162 -0.13 -14.30 12.31
CA PHE A 162 -1.17 -13.45 12.90
C PHE A 162 -1.68 -12.40 11.90
N TYR A 163 -0.80 -11.63 11.27
CA TYR A 163 -1.21 -10.60 10.31
C TYR A 163 -1.86 -11.19 9.06
N HIS A 164 -1.36 -12.31 8.56
CA HIS A 164 -2.01 -13.04 7.46
C HIS A 164 -3.42 -13.50 7.84
N SER A 165 -3.62 -13.94 9.10
CA SER A 165 -4.95 -14.29 9.63
C SER A 165 -5.88 -13.08 9.71
N VAL A 166 -5.36 -11.90 10.10
CA VAL A 166 -6.14 -10.66 10.12
C VAL A 166 -6.55 -10.27 8.70
N ALA A 167 -5.61 -10.29 7.75
CA ALA A 167 -5.88 -9.98 6.34
C ALA A 167 -6.92 -10.94 5.74
N ALA A 168 -6.81 -12.26 6.01
CA ALA A 168 -7.76 -13.27 5.54
C ALA A 168 -9.18 -13.11 6.09
N GLN A 169 -9.33 -12.50 7.25
CA GLN A 169 -10.63 -12.28 7.88
C GLN A 169 -11.25 -10.91 7.58
N TYR A 170 -10.44 -9.91 7.27
CA TYR A 170 -10.86 -8.52 7.10
C TYR A 170 -10.49 -7.95 5.72
N THR A 171 -10.05 -6.71 5.64
CA THR A 171 -9.63 -6.10 4.38
C THR A 171 -8.19 -5.62 4.49
N ILE A 172 -7.36 -6.04 3.53
CA ILE A 172 -6.02 -5.49 3.29
C ILE A 172 -6.07 -4.54 2.09
N ALA A 173 -5.36 -3.41 2.18
CA ALA A 173 -5.17 -2.49 1.06
C ALA A 173 -3.82 -2.78 0.39
N ASP A 174 -3.82 -3.33 -0.81
CA ASP A 174 -2.59 -3.70 -1.52
C ASP A 174 -2.06 -2.60 -2.45
N GLN A 175 -2.66 -1.40 -2.38
CA GLN A 175 -2.23 -0.18 -3.05
C GLN A 175 -2.20 0.99 -2.04
N TYR A 176 -1.79 0.71 -0.80
CA TYR A 176 -1.52 1.71 0.21
C TYR A 176 -0.04 2.08 0.20
N PHE A 177 0.26 3.35 0.00
CA PHE A 177 1.60 3.87 -0.14
C PHE A 177 1.93 4.78 1.04
N CYS A 178 3.19 4.81 1.48
CA CYS A 178 3.62 5.88 2.36
C CYS A 178 3.52 7.24 1.64
N ALA A 179 3.44 8.32 2.42
CA ALA A 179 3.06 9.61 1.88
C ALA A 179 4.14 10.25 1.02
N GLU A 180 5.40 9.98 1.32
CA GLU A 180 6.54 10.42 0.52
C GLU A 180 7.67 9.41 0.55
N PHE A 181 8.61 9.57 -0.37
CA PHE A 181 9.82 8.77 -0.42
C PHE A 181 10.83 9.32 0.58
N GLY A 182 10.62 9.06 1.86
CA GLY A 182 11.37 9.64 2.96
C GLY A 182 11.19 8.87 4.27
N PRO A 183 11.85 9.32 5.35
CA PRO A 183 11.85 8.66 6.66
C PRO A 183 10.56 8.91 7.46
N THR A 184 10.58 8.47 8.72
CA THR A 184 9.47 8.43 9.67
C THR A 184 8.75 9.76 9.85
N ASP A 185 9.47 10.84 10.28
CA ASP A 185 8.82 12.09 10.67
C ASP A 185 7.98 12.75 9.56
N PRO A 186 8.50 12.96 8.33
CA PRO A 186 7.68 13.55 7.28
C PRO A 186 6.47 12.67 6.93
N ASN A 187 6.62 11.33 6.89
CA ASN A 187 5.50 10.43 6.63
C ASN A 187 4.44 10.49 7.73
N ARG A 188 4.83 10.51 9.00
CA ARG A 188 3.89 10.67 10.13
C ARG A 188 3.22 12.03 10.13
N LYS A 189 3.91 13.12 9.73
CA LYS A 189 3.30 14.46 9.59
C LYS A 189 2.15 14.46 8.56
N TYR A 190 2.25 13.67 7.49
CA TYR A 190 1.10 13.52 6.57
C TYR A 190 -0.11 12.89 7.24
N LEU A 191 0.05 11.90 8.11
CA LEU A 191 -1.06 11.32 8.89
C LEU A 191 -1.69 12.35 9.84
N TRP A 192 -0.87 13.18 10.48
CA TRP A 192 -1.33 14.13 11.50
C TRP A 192 -1.86 15.43 10.94
N SER A 193 -1.42 15.84 9.75
CA SER A 193 -1.75 17.17 9.23
C SER A 193 -2.04 17.25 7.73
N GLY A 194 -1.82 16.17 7.00
CA GLY A 194 -2.03 16.11 5.53
C GLY A 194 -0.87 16.67 4.71
N THR A 195 0.24 17.04 5.36
CA THR A 195 1.46 17.56 4.70
C THR A 195 2.66 17.48 5.63
N ALA A 196 3.85 17.26 5.08
CA ALA A 196 5.12 17.53 5.76
C ALA A 196 5.68 18.91 5.42
N ASN A 197 4.96 19.74 4.66
CA ASN A 197 5.36 21.10 4.26
C ASN A 197 6.78 21.17 3.70
N THR A 198 7.16 20.26 2.82
CA THR A 198 8.50 20.12 2.21
C THR A 198 9.63 19.66 3.15
N GLU A 199 9.33 19.22 4.34
CA GLU A 199 10.29 18.50 5.18
C GLU A 199 10.49 17.10 4.59
N THR A 200 11.75 16.66 4.42
CA THR A 200 12.12 15.40 3.79
C THR A 200 13.08 14.56 4.64
N GLY A 201 13.28 14.94 5.89
CA GLY A 201 14.16 14.27 6.83
C GLY A 201 13.55 14.23 8.23
N ASN A 202 14.10 13.35 9.07
CA ASN A 202 13.74 13.32 10.48
C ASN A 202 14.17 14.62 11.18
N SER A 203 13.35 15.07 12.11
CA SER A 203 13.59 16.26 12.91
C SER A 203 13.97 15.85 14.32
N ASP A 204 15.21 16.02 14.70
CA ASP A 204 15.70 15.67 16.05
C ASP A 204 15.16 16.58 17.17
N GLU A 205 14.45 17.65 16.83
CA GLU A 205 14.00 18.66 17.78
C GLU A 205 12.49 18.85 17.80
N SER A 206 11.86 18.44 18.88
CA SER A 206 10.45 18.72 19.19
C SER A 206 10.30 20.10 19.77
N ASN A 207 9.98 21.11 18.97
CA ASN A 207 10.03 22.52 19.40
C ASN A 207 8.72 23.28 19.23
N TYR A 208 7.61 22.60 18.88
CA TYR A 208 6.29 23.20 18.66
C TYR A 208 6.32 24.38 17.67
N ASP A 209 7.14 24.30 16.62
CA ASP A 209 7.36 25.42 15.70
C ASP A 209 6.66 25.24 14.34
N ARG A 210 5.93 24.14 14.12
CA ARG A 210 5.12 23.91 12.92
C ARG A 210 3.76 24.60 13.07
N PRO A 211 3.52 25.71 12.34
CA PRO A 211 2.35 26.56 12.58
C PRO A 211 1.06 26.11 11.90
N TRP A 212 1.11 25.10 11.04
CA TRP A 212 -0.10 24.65 10.32
C TRP A 212 -0.95 23.69 11.16
N ILE A 213 -2.26 23.74 10.92
CA ILE A 213 -3.26 23.04 11.71
C ILE A 213 -3.19 21.51 11.52
N THR A 214 -3.35 20.76 12.60
CA THR A 214 -3.45 19.32 12.61
C THR A 214 -4.89 18.82 12.43
N VAL A 215 -5.05 17.53 12.09
CA VAL A 215 -6.35 16.86 12.04
C VAL A 215 -7.00 16.78 13.43
N ALA A 216 -6.21 16.57 14.49
CA ALA A 216 -6.73 16.54 15.85
C ALA A 216 -7.40 17.87 16.24
N GLU A 217 -6.79 19.02 15.87
CA GLU A 217 -7.41 20.34 16.09
C GLU A 217 -8.66 20.55 15.24
N GLN A 218 -8.67 20.06 14.00
CA GLN A 218 -9.85 20.16 13.13
C GLN A 218 -11.01 19.33 13.65
N LEU A 219 -10.76 18.10 14.13
CA LEU A 219 -11.76 17.28 14.81
C LEU A 219 -12.32 17.98 16.04
N GLN A 220 -11.45 18.57 16.88
CA GLN A 220 -11.85 19.35 18.04
C GLN A 220 -12.74 20.53 17.65
N ASN A 221 -12.38 21.29 16.62
CA ASN A 221 -13.15 22.42 16.12
C ASN A 221 -14.51 21.99 15.56
N ALA A 222 -14.59 20.78 14.98
CA ALA A 222 -15.84 20.18 14.52
C ALA A 222 -16.68 19.55 15.65
N GLY A 223 -16.21 19.56 16.90
CA GLY A 223 -16.87 18.95 18.04
C GLY A 223 -16.85 17.42 18.01
N ILE A 224 -15.81 16.83 17.43
CA ILE A 224 -15.53 15.39 17.43
C ILE A 224 -14.47 15.11 18.51
N GLY A 225 -14.81 14.23 19.45
CA GLY A 225 -13.91 13.85 20.53
C GLY A 225 -12.76 13.00 19.99
N TRP A 226 -11.54 13.31 20.42
CA TRP A 226 -10.35 12.59 20.04
C TRP A 226 -9.39 12.38 21.21
N ARG A 227 -8.49 11.41 21.09
CA ARG A 227 -7.41 11.16 22.04
C ARG A 227 -6.22 10.47 21.39
N LEU A 228 -5.03 10.79 21.88
CA LEU A 228 -3.82 10.04 21.60
C LEU A 228 -3.52 9.14 22.80
N TYR A 229 -3.26 7.87 22.52
CA TYR A 229 -2.79 6.88 23.48
C TYR A 229 -1.34 6.57 23.19
N SER A 230 -0.46 7.13 24.00
CA SER A 230 0.98 6.99 23.89
C SER A 230 1.52 6.83 25.30
N ASP A 231 2.44 5.91 25.53
CA ASP A 231 3.15 5.86 26.79
C ASP A 231 4.24 6.92 26.79
N ASN A 232 3.98 7.96 27.53
CA ASN A 232 4.94 9.03 27.68
C ASN A 232 5.35 9.14 29.13
N SER A 233 6.58 8.81 29.38
CA SER A 233 7.21 8.92 30.67
C SER A 233 7.45 10.34 31.17
N GLY A 234 6.85 11.31 30.56
CA GLY A 234 6.73 12.54 31.26
C GLY A 234 7.27 13.77 30.60
N ASN A 235 8.41 14.18 30.60
CA ASN A 235 8.85 15.55 30.33
C ASN A 235 9.91 15.66 29.23
N GLY A 236 10.21 14.57 28.57
CA GLY A 236 11.08 14.60 27.40
C GLY A 236 10.36 15.09 26.16
N ARG A 237 11.00 15.89 25.32
CA ARG A 237 10.48 16.26 24.02
C ARG A 237 10.48 15.09 23.04
N ASP A 238 11.39 14.15 23.25
CA ASP A 238 11.62 12.98 22.43
C ASP A 238 10.75 11.77 22.78
N GLY A 239 10.13 11.75 23.97
CA GLY A 239 9.28 10.64 24.41
C GLY A 239 9.99 9.29 24.58
N TYR A 240 11.30 9.22 24.31
CA TYR A 240 12.07 7.99 24.47
C TYR A 240 12.59 7.86 25.91
N VAL A 241 12.23 6.78 26.56
CA VAL A 241 12.68 6.42 27.92
C VAL A 241 13.50 5.15 27.90
N SER A 242 12.97 4.15 27.22
CA SER A 242 13.59 2.85 27.01
C SER A 242 12.92 2.18 25.81
N SER A 243 13.42 1.02 25.39
CA SER A 243 12.81 0.27 24.28
C SER A 243 11.35 -0.14 24.54
N TRP A 244 10.93 -0.26 25.80
CA TRP A 244 9.60 -0.76 26.16
C TRP A 244 8.68 0.28 26.77
N ILE A 245 9.19 1.50 26.97
CA ILE A 245 8.45 2.59 27.60
C ILE A 245 8.74 3.89 26.84
N GLY A 246 7.70 4.66 26.54
CA GLY A 246 7.78 5.89 25.79
C GLY A 246 7.21 5.73 24.39
N ASP A 247 7.23 6.79 23.60
CA ASP A 247 6.66 6.82 22.25
C ASP A 247 7.72 6.88 21.14
N TYR A 248 8.96 6.68 21.46
CA TYR A 248 10.11 6.68 20.55
C TYR A 248 10.24 7.96 19.67
N GLY A 249 9.54 9.02 19.99
CA GLY A 249 9.51 10.21 19.16
C GLY A 249 8.32 10.28 18.20
N ASP A 250 7.57 9.21 17.99
CA ASP A 250 6.49 9.03 17.01
C ASP A 250 5.22 9.83 17.30
N ASN A 251 5.16 10.50 18.44
CA ASN A 251 4.09 11.43 18.74
C ASN A 251 4.35 12.79 18.08
N GLU A 252 3.97 12.92 16.83
CA GLU A 252 4.19 14.12 16.03
C GLU A 252 3.51 15.40 16.55
N LEU A 253 2.53 15.31 17.47
CA LEU A 253 1.88 16.50 18.04
C LEU A 253 2.87 17.45 18.73
N LYS A 254 4.01 16.94 19.18
CA LYS A 254 5.11 17.71 19.77
C LYS A 254 5.80 18.71 18.80
N TYR A 255 5.59 18.54 17.50
CA TYR A 255 6.14 19.46 16.51
C TYR A 255 5.22 20.65 16.22
N PHE A 256 3.92 20.56 16.52
CA PHE A 256 2.95 21.57 16.10
C PHE A 256 2.71 22.62 17.17
N THR A 257 2.77 23.90 16.76
CA THR A 257 2.55 25.08 17.64
C THR A 257 1.24 25.02 18.41
N GLY A 258 0.19 24.45 17.81
CA GLY A 258 -1.11 24.27 18.47
C GLY A 258 -1.09 23.34 19.69
N PHE A 259 0.01 22.62 19.92
CA PHE A 259 0.17 21.68 21.03
C PHE A 259 1.25 22.10 22.04
N ASP A 260 1.82 23.32 21.90
CA ASP A 260 2.73 23.86 22.91
C ASP A 260 2.01 24.02 24.26
N PRO A 261 2.37 23.26 25.31
CA PRO A 261 1.71 23.36 26.61
C PRO A 261 1.78 24.76 27.21
N ALA A 262 2.82 25.53 26.87
CA ALA A 262 2.98 26.90 27.36
C ALA A 262 1.93 27.86 26.79
N GLY A 263 1.37 27.57 25.64
CA GLY A 263 0.30 28.32 24.97
C GLY A 263 -1.11 27.91 25.33
N LEU A 264 -1.29 26.79 26.03
CA LEU A 264 -2.61 26.21 26.32
C LEU A 264 -3.13 26.67 27.70
N SER A 265 -4.41 27.01 27.77
CA SER A 265 -5.08 27.30 29.06
C SER A 265 -5.35 26.03 29.86
N ALA A 266 -5.43 26.13 31.19
CA ALA A 266 -5.64 24.99 32.09
C ALA A 266 -6.91 24.13 31.82
N GLY A 267 -7.86 24.62 31.05
CA GLY A 267 -9.09 23.92 30.68
C GLY A 267 -9.14 23.52 29.20
N ASP A 268 -8.04 23.68 28.46
CA ASP A 268 -8.01 23.32 27.03
C ASP A 268 -8.28 21.83 26.86
N PRO A 269 -9.20 21.43 25.95
CA PRO A 269 -9.53 20.02 25.68
C PRO A 269 -8.35 19.18 25.21
N LYS A 270 -7.28 19.79 24.72
CA LYS A 270 -6.03 19.10 24.36
C LYS A 270 -5.27 18.59 25.58
N LEU A 271 -5.56 19.13 26.77
CA LEU A 271 -4.90 18.75 28.01
C LEU A 271 -5.69 17.69 28.78
N ARG A 272 -4.98 16.71 29.32
CA ARG A 272 -5.56 15.76 30.26
C ARG A 272 -5.96 16.50 31.55
N PRO A 273 -7.22 16.36 32.02
CA PRO A 273 -7.69 17.06 33.19
C PRO A 273 -6.80 16.87 34.44
N GLY A 274 -6.42 17.99 35.07
CA GLY A 274 -5.64 17.99 36.29
C GLY A 274 -4.13 17.77 36.15
N THR A 275 -3.62 17.57 34.93
CA THR A 275 -2.20 17.31 34.71
C THR A 275 -1.45 18.46 34.03
N GLY A 276 -2.15 19.31 33.28
CA GLY A 276 -1.53 20.36 32.45
C GLY A 276 -0.73 19.82 31.25
N LEU A 277 -0.84 18.54 30.95
CA LEU A 277 -0.13 17.88 29.85
C LEU A 277 -1.09 17.51 28.73
N ILE A 278 -0.58 17.50 27.49
CA ILE A 278 -1.33 17.06 26.32
C ILE A 278 -1.92 15.68 26.58
N TRP A 279 -3.16 15.47 26.12
CA TRP A 279 -3.83 14.19 26.25
C TRP A 279 -2.98 13.03 25.73
N ARG A 280 -2.55 12.18 26.64
CA ARG A 280 -1.83 10.96 26.36
C ARG A 280 -2.43 9.90 27.26
N GLY A 281 -3.06 8.94 26.69
CA GLY A 281 -3.91 8.04 27.41
C GLY A 281 -3.36 6.64 27.63
N ASN A 282 -2.05 6.40 27.48
CA ASN A 282 -1.41 5.14 27.85
C ASN A 282 -0.32 5.33 28.88
N CYS A 283 -0.30 6.46 29.58
CA CYS A 283 0.84 6.81 30.38
C CYS A 283 0.85 6.05 31.72
N THR A 284 1.73 5.10 31.84
CA THR A 284 2.01 4.40 33.11
C THR A 284 2.43 5.35 34.21
N TYR A 285 3.10 6.43 33.84
CA TYR A 285 3.53 7.49 34.75
C TYR A 285 2.36 8.18 35.48
N TYR A 286 1.26 8.47 34.77
CA TYR A 286 0.08 9.12 35.37
C TYR A 286 -0.76 8.20 36.23
N ALA A 287 -0.66 6.92 36.08
CA ALA A 287 -1.39 5.96 36.89
C ALA A 287 -0.64 5.60 38.19
N GLY A 288 0.53 6.19 38.44
CA GLY A 288 1.30 5.96 39.66
C GLY A 288 1.96 4.59 39.72
N THR A 289 2.03 3.86 38.60
CA THR A 289 2.73 2.57 38.50
C THR A 289 3.74 2.66 37.36
N THR A 290 4.92 2.08 37.57
CA THR A 290 5.93 1.98 36.53
C THR A 290 5.69 0.68 35.76
N ALA A 291 5.65 0.75 34.42
CA ALA A 291 5.65 -0.46 33.60
C ALA A 291 6.98 -1.21 33.81
N PRO A 292 6.99 -2.54 33.77
CA PRO A 292 8.23 -3.27 33.58
C PRO A 292 8.92 -2.80 32.29
N ASP A 293 10.23 -2.70 32.30
CA ASP A 293 11.03 -2.30 31.12
C ASP A 293 11.51 -3.55 30.39
N ASP A 294 10.58 -4.32 29.86
CA ASP A 294 10.82 -5.59 29.17
C ASP A 294 9.66 -5.92 28.19
N ASP A 295 9.81 -7.01 27.43
CA ASP A 295 8.83 -7.55 26.49
C ASP A 295 7.69 -8.37 27.12
N SER A 296 7.47 -8.22 28.43
CA SER A 296 6.48 -9.00 29.16
C SER A 296 5.03 -8.57 28.88
N ASP A 297 4.08 -9.50 29.10
CA ASP A 297 2.65 -9.16 29.10
C ASP A 297 2.32 -8.10 30.16
N ALA A 298 3.06 -8.03 31.26
CA ALA A 298 2.88 -7.02 32.29
C ALA A 298 3.26 -5.61 31.81
N ASN A 299 4.31 -5.47 30.98
CA ASN A 299 4.61 -4.23 30.29
C ASN A 299 3.48 -3.86 29.33
N LEU A 300 3.08 -4.82 28.46
CA LEU A 300 2.04 -4.62 27.45
C LEU A 300 0.70 -4.22 28.08
N ASP A 301 0.33 -4.84 29.22
CA ASP A 301 -0.85 -4.44 30.00
C ASP A 301 -0.72 -3.01 30.56
N ALA A 302 0.46 -2.64 30.99
CA ALA A 302 0.72 -1.31 31.57
C ALA A 302 0.68 -0.21 30.50
N VAL A 303 1.36 -0.38 29.36
CA VAL A 303 1.43 0.63 28.30
C VAL A 303 0.08 0.83 27.58
N LEU A 304 -0.78 -0.19 27.56
CA LEU A 304 -2.15 -0.12 26.99
C LEU A 304 -3.25 0.11 28.03
N ARG A 305 -2.92 0.32 29.30
CA ARG A 305 -3.92 0.39 30.38
C ARG A 305 -4.97 1.47 30.18
N ASP A 306 -4.59 2.70 29.87
CA ASP A 306 -5.57 3.80 29.69
C ASP A 306 -6.49 3.56 28.48
N PHE A 307 -5.98 2.88 27.44
CA PHE A 307 -6.78 2.45 26.30
C PHE A 307 -7.73 1.33 26.68
N HIS A 308 -7.25 0.33 27.45
CA HIS A 308 -8.07 -0.73 28.00
C HIS A 308 -9.22 -0.15 28.87
N ASP A 309 -8.88 0.72 29.81
CA ASP A 309 -9.86 1.31 30.73
C ASP A 309 -10.90 2.17 30.00
N ALA A 310 -10.48 2.87 28.92
CA ALA A 310 -11.41 3.64 28.09
C ALA A 310 -12.45 2.75 27.37
N CYS A 311 -12.11 1.49 27.10
CA CYS A 311 -13.00 0.53 26.46
C CYS A 311 -13.95 -0.17 27.45
N GLN A 312 -13.79 0.03 28.77
CA GLN A 312 -14.64 -0.64 29.76
C GLN A 312 -15.97 0.08 29.97
N PRO A 313 -17.06 -0.66 30.26
CA PRO A 313 -18.34 -0.03 30.63
C PRO A 313 -18.18 0.88 31.86
N GLY A 314 -18.71 2.10 31.77
CA GLY A 314 -18.63 3.06 32.87
C GLY A 314 -17.26 3.74 33.06
N ALA A 315 -16.38 3.66 32.06
CA ALA A 315 -15.08 4.31 32.07
C ALA A 315 -15.18 5.80 32.44
N GLN A 316 -14.28 6.28 33.30
CA GLN A 316 -14.20 7.70 33.64
C GLN A 316 -13.91 8.56 32.40
N TYR A 317 -13.09 8.04 31.50
CA TYR A 317 -12.75 8.66 30.24
C TYR A 317 -13.02 7.65 29.12
N PRO A 318 -14.28 7.52 28.66
CA PRO A 318 -14.64 6.52 27.66
C PRO A 318 -13.93 6.74 26.33
N LEU A 319 -13.81 5.67 25.55
CA LEU A 319 -13.19 5.71 24.22
C LEU A 319 -13.80 6.82 23.38
N PRO A 320 -13.02 7.78 22.88
CA PRO A 320 -13.55 8.88 22.08
C PRO A 320 -13.94 8.43 20.67
N GLN A 321 -14.43 9.36 19.87
CA GLN A 321 -14.79 9.09 18.48
C GLN A 321 -13.58 8.78 17.61
N VAL A 322 -12.43 9.41 17.85
CA VAL A 322 -11.18 9.14 17.14
C VAL A 322 -10.05 8.90 18.15
N SER A 323 -9.31 7.84 17.98
CA SER A 323 -8.18 7.49 18.83
C SER A 323 -6.95 7.19 17.97
N TRP A 324 -5.80 7.74 18.36
CA TRP A 324 -4.51 7.32 17.83
C TRP A 324 -3.78 6.55 18.91
N LEU A 325 -3.09 5.49 18.49
CA LEU A 325 -2.18 4.70 19.32
C LEU A 325 -0.77 4.93 18.78
N VAL A 326 0.19 5.11 19.68
CA VAL A 326 1.63 5.13 19.38
C VAL A 326 2.30 4.11 20.27
N ALA A 327 2.94 3.12 19.68
CA ALA A 327 3.62 2.05 20.38
C ALA A 327 5.00 2.49 20.89
N PRO A 328 5.49 2.00 22.02
CA PRO A 328 6.91 2.07 22.35
C PRO A 328 7.76 1.33 21.32
N TYR A 329 9.05 1.70 21.19
CA TYR A 329 9.99 1.16 20.22
C TYR A 329 9.97 -0.37 20.09
N GLY A 330 10.07 -1.10 21.22
CA GLY A 330 10.08 -2.55 21.22
C GLY A 330 8.78 -3.19 20.72
N TRP A 331 7.70 -2.43 20.67
CA TRP A 331 6.37 -2.84 20.16
C TRP A 331 6.04 -2.21 18.80
N SER A 332 6.90 -1.31 18.26
CA SER A 332 6.60 -0.51 17.06
C SER A 332 6.89 -1.22 15.75
N GLU A 333 7.66 -2.29 15.76
CA GLU A 333 8.15 -3.03 14.59
C GLU A 333 9.26 -2.32 13.80
N HIS A 334 9.81 -1.20 14.32
CA HIS A 334 11.03 -0.62 13.74
C HIS A 334 12.10 -1.72 13.50
N PRO A 335 12.87 -1.69 12.43
CA PRO A 335 13.69 -2.84 11.98
C PRO A 335 14.57 -3.52 13.03
N SER A 336 15.04 -2.82 14.05
CA SER A 336 15.77 -3.45 15.16
C SER A 336 14.85 -4.09 16.22
N ALA A 337 13.54 -3.78 16.21
CA ALA A 337 12.54 -4.46 17.03
C ALA A 337 11.98 -5.67 16.28
N ASP A 338 11.58 -6.68 17.06
CA ASP A 338 11.02 -7.91 16.50
C ASP A 338 9.57 -7.70 16.04
N SER A 339 9.25 -8.08 14.81
CA SER A 339 7.90 -7.98 14.25
C SER A 339 6.86 -8.76 15.05
N LEU A 340 7.25 -9.89 15.69
CA LEU A 340 6.36 -10.65 16.56
C LEU A 340 5.93 -9.87 17.82
N HIS A 341 6.76 -8.96 18.31
CA HIS A 341 6.36 -8.05 19.38
C HIS A 341 5.28 -7.09 18.92
N GLY A 342 5.41 -6.52 17.74
CA GLY A 342 4.38 -5.67 17.15
C GLY A 342 3.07 -6.42 16.92
N GLU A 343 3.13 -7.66 16.42
CA GLU A 343 1.95 -8.53 16.31
C GLU A 343 1.27 -8.76 17.67
N ARG A 344 2.04 -8.95 18.75
CA ARG A 344 1.50 -9.07 20.13
C ARG A 344 0.81 -7.78 20.57
N TYR A 345 1.40 -6.62 20.28
CA TYR A 345 0.80 -5.33 20.59
C TYR A 345 -0.52 -5.16 19.86
N VAL A 346 -0.57 -5.40 18.54
CA VAL A 346 -1.78 -5.31 17.72
C VAL A 346 -2.82 -6.31 18.20
N LYS A 347 -2.44 -7.55 18.50
CA LYS A 347 -3.35 -8.56 19.06
C LYS A 347 -3.98 -8.06 20.35
N LYS A 348 -3.17 -7.49 21.25
CA LYS A 348 -3.65 -6.95 22.53
C LYS A 348 -4.64 -5.80 22.32
N VAL A 349 -4.38 -4.90 21.37
CA VAL A 349 -5.32 -3.82 20.99
C VAL A 349 -6.64 -4.42 20.52
N LEU A 350 -6.62 -5.42 19.64
CA LEU A 350 -7.83 -6.08 19.16
C LEU A 350 -8.58 -6.82 20.28
N ASP A 351 -7.87 -7.48 21.20
CA ASP A 351 -8.47 -8.16 22.37
C ASP A 351 -9.15 -7.15 23.31
N ILE A 352 -8.53 -5.99 23.55
CA ILE A 352 -9.11 -4.88 24.31
C ILE A 352 -10.41 -4.39 23.67
N LEU A 353 -10.41 -4.11 22.38
CA LEU A 353 -11.59 -3.67 21.64
C LEU A 353 -12.72 -4.72 21.69
N GLN A 354 -12.36 -6.00 21.56
CA GLN A 354 -13.31 -7.12 21.58
C GLN A 354 -13.86 -7.40 22.99
N SER A 355 -13.19 -6.95 24.06
CA SER A 355 -13.65 -7.12 25.45
C SER A 355 -15.01 -6.43 25.69
N ASN A 356 -15.35 -5.40 24.88
CA ASN A 356 -16.63 -4.71 24.93
C ASN A 356 -17.34 -4.78 23.56
N PRO A 357 -18.36 -5.65 23.41
CA PRO A 357 -19.08 -5.81 22.15
C PRO A 357 -19.74 -4.51 21.62
N ASP A 358 -20.14 -3.58 22.49
CA ASP A 358 -20.73 -2.30 22.07
C ASP A 358 -19.70 -1.38 21.42
N ILE A 359 -18.44 -1.49 21.82
CA ILE A 359 -17.32 -0.79 21.18
C ILE A 359 -16.90 -1.55 19.92
N TRP A 360 -16.59 -2.85 20.03
CA TRP A 360 -16.12 -3.66 18.93
C TRP A 360 -16.98 -3.58 17.68
N ASN A 361 -18.30 -3.75 17.86
CA ASN A 361 -19.26 -3.77 16.77
C ASN A 361 -19.47 -2.40 16.10
N HIS A 362 -18.94 -1.32 16.67
CA HIS A 362 -19.05 0.04 16.15
C HIS A 362 -17.69 0.71 15.90
N THR A 363 -16.62 -0.07 15.81
CA THR A 363 -15.25 0.42 15.62
C THR A 363 -14.72 0.07 14.24
N LEU A 364 -13.98 1.01 13.64
CA LEU A 364 -13.01 0.76 12.59
C LEU A 364 -11.62 0.89 13.21
N PHE A 365 -10.88 -0.20 13.26
CA PHE A 365 -9.46 -0.20 13.57
C PHE A 365 -8.66 -0.18 12.26
N ILE A 366 -7.76 0.80 12.15
CA ILE A 366 -6.84 1.01 11.03
C ILE A 366 -5.43 0.74 11.55
N LEU A 367 -4.79 -0.29 11.02
CA LEU A 367 -3.37 -0.54 11.18
C LEU A 367 -2.68 -0.14 9.89
N ASN A 368 -1.72 0.76 9.97
CA ASN A 368 -0.88 1.14 8.85
C ASN A 368 0.58 1.34 9.30
N TYR A 369 1.47 1.60 8.36
CA TYR A 369 2.90 1.79 8.60
C TYR A 369 3.32 3.12 7.99
N ASP A 370 4.29 3.77 8.60
CA ASP A 370 4.73 5.11 8.20
C ASP A 370 5.56 5.08 6.91
N GLU A 371 6.56 4.21 6.81
CA GLU A 371 7.44 4.09 5.66
C GLU A 371 8.07 2.69 5.58
N ASN A 372 8.96 2.41 4.63
CA ASN A 372 9.44 1.06 4.29
C ASN A 372 10.86 0.73 4.78
N ASP A 373 11.58 1.61 5.46
CA ASP A 373 12.98 1.43 5.94
C ASP A 373 13.95 0.92 4.87
N GLY A 374 13.81 1.34 3.62
CA GLY A 374 14.61 0.78 2.55
C GLY A 374 14.25 -0.66 2.15
N LYS A 375 13.25 -1.29 2.78
CA LYS A 375 12.75 -2.61 2.37
C LYS A 375 12.08 -2.54 1.01
N PHE A 376 12.42 -3.49 0.15
CA PHE A 376 11.93 -3.56 -1.22
C PHE A 376 10.41 -3.64 -1.31
N ASP A 377 9.86 -2.90 -2.25
CA ASP A 377 8.50 -3.07 -2.75
C ASP A 377 8.50 -2.99 -4.28
N HIS A 378 7.85 -3.93 -4.94
CA HIS A 378 7.92 -4.05 -6.40
C HIS A 378 7.01 -3.09 -7.16
N VAL A 379 6.02 -2.46 -6.49
CA VAL A 379 5.02 -1.64 -7.16
C VAL A 379 5.45 -0.19 -7.24
N LEU A 380 5.41 0.37 -8.44
CA LEU A 380 5.67 1.79 -8.67
C LEU A 380 4.62 2.65 -7.96
N PRO A 381 5.03 3.60 -7.10
CA PRO A 381 4.09 4.54 -6.50
C PRO A 381 3.59 5.57 -7.53
N PRO A 382 2.42 6.16 -7.32
CA PRO A 382 2.00 7.35 -8.06
C PRO A 382 2.99 8.50 -7.87
N TRP A 383 3.46 9.09 -8.99
CA TRP A 383 4.34 10.26 -8.94
C TRP A 383 3.70 11.47 -9.59
N PRO A 384 3.95 12.69 -9.04
CA PRO A 384 3.44 13.91 -9.61
C PRO A 384 4.23 14.33 -10.86
N GLU A 385 3.54 14.95 -11.81
CA GLU A 385 4.20 15.63 -12.93
C GLU A 385 5.05 16.80 -12.41
N ALA A 386 6.12 17.14 -13.13
CA ALA A 386 6.99 18.25 -12.75
C ALA A 386 6.18 19.55 -12.55
N GLY A 387 6.41 20.21 -11.42
CA GLY A 387 5.73 21.46 -11.06
C GLY A 387 4.32 21.30 -10.47
N THR A 388 3.91 20.07 -10.10
CA THR A 388 2.66 19.86 -9.37
C THR A 388 2.72 20.55 -8.00
N ALA A 389 1.81 21.48 -7.77
CA ALA A 389 1.79 22.31 -6.56
C ALA A 389 1.60 21.46 -5.28
N GLY A 390 2.45 21.71 -4.29
CA GLY A 390 2.42 21.01 -2.99
C GLY A 390 3.05 19.61 -3.00
N GLU A 391 3.63 19.18 -4.15
CA GLU A 391 4.23 17.84 -4.29
C GLU A 391 5.72 17.90 -4.66
N TYR A 392 6.38 19.03 -4.36
CA TYR A 392 7.80 19.19 -4.60
C TYR A 392 8.48 19.95 -3.46
N ALA A 393 9.62 19.44 -2.97
CA ALA A 393 10.57 20.14 -2.13
C ALA A 393 11.73 20.62 -3.03
N GLY A 394 11.66 21.88 -3.47
CA GLY A 394 12.57 22.38 -4.51
C GLY A 394 12.37 21.63 -5.82
N SER A 395 13.39 20.92 -6.30
CA SER A 395 13.30 20.05 -7.50
C SER A 395 12.95 18.59 -7.16
N TYR A 396 12.89 18.24 -5.87
CA TYR A 396 12.63 16.90 -5.39
C TYR A 396 11.12 16.62 -5.35
N PRO A 397 10.61 15.60 -6.06
CA PRO A 397 9.20 15.24 -5.97
C PRO A 397 8.95 14.49 -4.67
N LEU A 398 7.99 14.97 -3.89
CA LEU A 398 7.52 14.28 -2.69
C LEU A 398 6.71 13.04 -3.08
N GLY A 399 5.68 13.19 -3.88
CA GLY A 399 4.87 12.13 -4.49
C GLY A 399 4.43 11.10 -3.47
N LEU A 400 4.06 9.87 -3.88
CA LEU A 400 3.93 8.78 -2.93
C LEU A 400 5.24 7.97 -2.89
N GLY A 401 5.59 7.47 -1.71
CA GLY A 401 6.69 6.53 -1.53
C GLY A 401 6.28 5.07 -1.79
N PRO A 402 7.11 4.08 -1.42
CA PRO A 402 6.78 2.67 -1.57
C PRO A 402 5.50 2.26 -0.85
N ARG A 403 4.94 1.11 -1.23
CA ARG A 403 3.79 0.58 -0.48
C ARG A 403 4.23 0.13 0.90
N VAL A 404 3.34 0.41 1.85
CA VAL A 404 3.43 -0.06 3.23
C VAL A 404 2.15 -0.82 3.60
N PRO A 405 2.15 -1.71 4.60
CA PRO A 405 0.96 -2.45 4.98
C PRO A 405 -0.18 -1.56 5.46
N MET A 406 -1.42 -1.93 5.10
CA MET A 406 -2.62 -1.39 5.73
C MET A 406 -3.67 -2.47 5.89
N LEU A 407 -4.12 -2.68 7.13
CA LEU A 407 -5.22 -3.55 7.49
C LEU A 407 -6.38 -2.75 8.07
N LEU A 408 -7.58 -3.04 7.59
CA LEU A 408 -8.83 -2.40 8.03
C LEU A 408 -9.69 -3.44 8.73
N VAL A 409 -9.83 -3.34 10.05
CA VAL A 409 -10.52 -4.31 10.91
C VAL A 409 -11.81 -3.71 11.46
N SER A 410 -12.94 -4.23 11.00
CA SER A 410 -14.27 -3.69 11.34
C SER A 410 -15.36 -4.69 10.93
N PRO A 411 -16.59 -4.60 11.49
CA PRO A 411 -17.74 -5.33 10.94
C PRO A 411 -17.97 -5.09 9.44
N TRP A 412 -17.60 -3.92 8.92
CA TRP A 412 -17.82 -3.51 7.51
C TRP A 412 -16.68 -3.88 6.57
N THR A 413 -15.57 -4.38 7.10
CA THR A 413 -14.41 -4.82 6.29
C THR A 413 -14.23 -6.33 6.31
N ARG A 414 -15.04 -7.05 7.12
CA ARG A 414 -14.89 -8.50 7.36
C ARG A 414 -15.26 -9.33 6.15
N GLY A 415 -14.44 -10.35 5.82
CA GLY A 415 -14.73 -11.36 4.78
C GLY A 415 -13.61 -11.65 3.79
N GLY A 416 -12.36 -11.29 4.10
CA GLY A 416 -11.20 -11.55 3.27
C GLY A 416 -11.25 -10.74 1.98
N TYR A 417 -11.00 -9.43 2.07
CA TYR A 417 -11.03 -8.55 0.91
C TYR A 417 -9.68 -7.90 0.65
N VAL A 418 -9.38 -7.68 -0.63
CA VAL A 418 -8.29 -6.83 -1.10
C VAL A 418 -8.89 -5.55 -1.68
N ALA A 419 -8.45 -4.40 -1.17
CA ALA A 419 -8.79 -3.08 -1.70
C ALA A 419 -7.60 -2.54 -2.50
N SER A 420 -7.77 -2.47 -3.83
CA SER A 420 -6.70 -2.08 -4.77
C SER A 420 -6.89 -0.64 -5.30
N GLU A 421 -7.72 0.19 -4.67
CA GLU A 421 -7.71 1.63 -4.90
C GLU A 421 -6.43 2.21 -4.29
N VAL A 422 -5.86 3.24 -4.93
CA VAL A 422 -4.68 3.93 -4.39
C VAL A 422 -5.05 4.67 -3.11
N PHE A 423 -4.31 4.40 -2.05
CA PHE A 423 -4.41 5.08 -0.77
C PHE A 423 -3.04 5.54 -0.29
N ASP A 424 -3.01 6.55 0.58
CA ASP A 424 -1.84 7.00 1.30
C ASP A 424 -2.23 7.47 2.72
N HIS A 425 -1.30 8.03 3.48
CA HIS A 425 -1.58 8.51 4.84
C HIS A 425 -2.71 9.54 4.89
N THR A 426 -2.86 10.36 3.84
CA THR A 426 -3.95 11.35 3.76
C THR A 426 -5.32 10.70 3.52
N SER A 427 -5.37 9.44 3.09
CA SER A 427 -6.63 8.69 2.94
C SER A 427 -7.35 8.51 4.26
N THR A 428 -6.61 8.37 5.36
CA THR A 428 -7.20 8.33 6.71
C THR A 428 -7.87 9.64 7.07
N ILE A 429 -7.24 10.78 6.73
CA ILE A 429 -7.81 12.11 6.97
C ILE A 429 -9.09 12.32 6.12
N THR A 430 -9.03 12.00 4.83
CA THR A 430 -10.19 12.16 3.94
C THR A 430 -11.33 11.19 4.26
N PHE A 431 -11.02 10.05 4.89
CA PHE A 431 -12.03 9.19 5.51
C PHE A 431 -12.71 9.88 6.70
N LEU A 432 -11.92 10.45 7.62
CA LEU A 432 -12.45 11.20 8.76
C LEU A 432 -13.30 12.40 8.33
N GLU A 433 -12.90 13.14 7.28
CA GLU A 433 -13.70 14.21 6.68
C GLU A 433 -15.08 13.69 6.20
N THR A 434 -15.06 12.57 5.48
CA THR A 434 -16.29 11.95 4.92
C THR A 434 -17.21 11.47 6.04
N TRP A 435 -16.66 10.80 7.03
CA TRP A 435 -17.39 10.31 8.20
C TRP A 435 -17.94 11.46 9.05
N ALA A 436 -17.13 12.48 9.32
CA ALA A 436 -17.57 13.66 10.07
C ALA A 436 -18.72 14.41 9.36
N ALA A 437 -18.64 14.55 8.05
CA ALA A 437 -19.72 15.14 7.25
C ALA A 437 -21.01 14.32 7.37
N HIS A 438 -20.93 13.00 7.37
CA HIS A 438 -22.08 12.11 7.59
C HIS A 438 -22.69 12.27 9.00
N LEU A 439 -21.87 12.54 10.00
CA LEU A 439 -22.31 12.86 11.36
C LEU A 439 -22.87 14.30 11.53
N GLY A 440 -22.92 15.11 10.47
CA GLY A 440 -23.32 16.51 10.51
C GLY A 440 -22.28 17.44 11.15
N LYS A 441 -21.01 17.02 11.21
CA LYS A 441 -19.87 17.74 11.79
C LYS A 441 -18.74 17.91 10.76
N PRO A 442 -19.01 18.50 9.58
CA PRO A 442 -18.03 18.55 8.49
C PRO A 442 -16.79 19.36 8.85
N PHE A 443 -15.65 18.88 8.41
CA PHE A 443 -14.40 19.64 8.34
C PHE A 443 -13.68 19.29 7.04
N THR A 444 -12.66 20.07 6.67
CA THR A 444 -11.79 19.78 5.52
C THR A 444 -10.36 20.16 5.88
N CYS A 445 -9.43 19.22 5.72
CA CYS A 445 -8.01 19.47 5.94
C CYS A 445 -7.47 20.35 4.81
N PRO A 446 -7.02 21.57 5.11
CA PRO A 446 -6.57 22.51 4.06
C PRO A 446 -5.19 22.17 3.50
N ASN A 447 -4.44 21.31 4.17
CA ASN A 447 -3.03 21.07 3.87
C ASN A 447 -2.84 19.97 2.80
N ILE A 448 -3.86 19.14 2.53
CA ILE A 448 -3.76 18.09 1.52
C ILE A 448 -3.81 18.73 0.14
N SER A 449 -2.79 18.50 -0.68
CA SER A 449 -2.71 19.04 -2.04
C SER A 449 -3.87 18.59 -2.93
N ALA A 450 -4.20 19.36 -3.94
CA ALA A 450 -5.23 19.00 -4.91
C ALA A 450 -4.88 17.72 -5.69
N TRP A 451 -3.59 17.54 -6.01
CA TRP A 451 -3.12 16.33 -6.66
C TRP A 451 -3.35 15.10 -5.78
N ARG A 452 -2.91 15.13 -4.53
CA ARG A 452 -3.05 14.02 -3.58
C ARG A 452 -4.51 13.67 -3.33
N ARG A 453 -5.38 14.67 -3.16
CA ARG A 453 -6.84 14.45 -3.07
C ARG A 453 -7.44 13.78 -4.30
N SER A 454 -6.85 14.00 -5.48
CA SER A 454 -7.33 13.36 -6.71
C SER A 454 -6.81 11.93 -6.88
N ILE A 455 -5.57 11.67 -6.50
CA ILE A 455 -4.90 10.36 -6.65
C ILE A 455 -5.36 9.39 -5.56
N SER A 456 -5.38 9.82 -4.31
CA SER A 456 -5.66 8.94 -3.17
C SER A 456 -7.16 8.83 -2.89
N GLY A 457 -7.64 7.61 -2.66
CA GLY A 457 -8.98 7.30 -2.17
C GLY A 457 -9.20 7.77 -0.73
N ASN A 458 -10.44 7.65 -0.27
CA ASN A 458 -10.84 8.01 1.09
C ASN A 458 -11.24 6.80 1.94
N LEU A 459 -10.69 5.63 1.67
CA LEU A 459 -10.95 4.33 2.31
C LEU A 459 -12.40 3.81 2.20
N THR A 460 -13.38 4.60 1.78
CA THR A 460 -14.78 4.15 1.74
C THR A 460 -15.02 2.99 0.78
N SER A 461 -14.16 2.81 -0.23
CA SER A 461 -14.19 1.66 -1.14
C SER A 461 -13.87 0.34 -0.45
N ALA A 462 -13.14 0.38 0.66
CA ALA A 462 -12.75 -0.79 1.44
C ALA A 462 -13.83 -1.27 2.41
N LEU A 463 -14.90 -0.49 2.63
CA LEU A 463 -15.96 -0.77 3.59
C LEU A 463 -17.29 -1.09 2.89
N ASP A 464 -18.07 -1.99 3.49
CA ASP A 464 -19.42 -2.35 3.05
C ASP A 464 -20.41 -2.08 4.18
N PHE A 465 -20.87 -0.84 4.29
CA PHE A 465 -21.81 -0.43 5.33
C PHE A 465 -23.19 -1.09 5.19
N GLY A 466 -23.56 -1.51 3.97
CA GLY A 466 -24.82 -2.19 3.72
C GLY A 466 -24.90 -3.61 4.28
N HIS A 467 -23.74 -4.25 4.54
CA HIS A 467 -23.67 -5.64 4.98
C HIS A 467 -22.69 -5.84 6.15
N PRO A 468 -22.92 -5.20 7.32
CA PRO A 468 -22.05 -5.35 8.47
C PRO A 468 -22.06 -6.80 8.98
N ARG A 469 -20.90 -7.25 9.45
CA ARG A 469 -20.70 -8.60 10.03
C ARG A 469 -20.16 -8.48 11.46
N PRO A 470 -21.02 -8.14 12.43
CA PRO A 470 -20.63 -7.96 13.81
C PRO A 470 -20.23 -9.30 14.47
N GLY A 471 -19.66 -9.19 15.65
CA GLY A 471 -19.25 -10.31 16.50
C GLY A 471 -17.74 -10.47 16.56
N PRO A 472 -17.26 -11.23 17.56
CA PRO A 472 -15.84 -11.37 17.81
C PRO A 472 -15.14 -12.11 16.66
N ALA A 473 -13.82 -11.90 16.56
CA ALA A 473 -12.92 -12.66 15.71
C ALA A 473 -11.98 -13.50 16.60
N SER A 474 -11.47 -14.57 16.04
CA SER A 474 -10.41 -15.38 16.66
C SER A 474 -9.15 -15.24 15.82
N PHE A 475 -8.06 -14.90 16.49
CA PHE A 475 -6.76 -14.77 15.87
C PHE A 475 -5.79 -15.79 16.48
N PRO A 476 -4.79 -16.26 15.70
CA PRO A 476 -3.73 -17.10 16.24
C PRO A 476 -2.90 -16.33 17.27
N ASP A 477 -2.15 -17.06 18.06
CA ASP A 477 -1.11 -16.48 18.91
C ASP A 477 0.07 -16.09 18.01
N PRO A 478 0.53 -14.83 18.02
CA PRO A 478 1.68 -14.41 17.23
C PRO A 478 2.93 -15.26 17.49
N LEU A 479 3.18 -15.65 18.74
CA LEU A 479 4.34 -16.46 19.09
C LEU A 479 4.24 -17.94 18.64
N ALA A 480 3.11 -18.36 18.09
CA ALA A 480 2.95 -19.71 17.57
C ALA A 480 3.66 -19.94 16.22
N GLU A 481 3.99 -18.88 15.49
CA GLU A 481 4.66 -18.93 14.18
C GLU A 481 4.01 -19.97 13.23
N GLN A 482 2.73 -19.86 13.00
CA GLN A 482 1.99 -20.83 12.19
C GLN A 482 1.45 -20.21 10.91
N PRO A 483 1.73 -20.80 9.73
CA PRO A 483 1.21 -20.29 8.49
C PRO A 483 -0.32 -20.41 8.45
N VAL A 484 -0.97 -19.40 7.88
CA VAL A 484 -2.41 -19.42 7.62
C VAL A 484 -2.65 -20.01 6.23
N SER A 485 -3.48 -21.06 6.17
CA SER A 485 -3.84 -21.66 4.89
C SER A 485 -4.83 -20.78 4.12
N ILE A 486 -4.33 -19.99 3.18
CA ILE A 486 -5.09 -19.09 2.32
C ILE A 486 -4.84 -19.46 0.87
N THR A 487 -5.90 -19.45 0.06
CA THR A 487 -5.80 -19.58 -1.40
C THR A 487 -6.19 -18.27 -2.07
N ALA A 488 -5.75 -18.03 -3.30
CA ALA A 488 -6.09 -16.82 -4.04
C ALA A 488 -7.61 -16.60 -4.19
N ASP A 489 -8.41 -17.66 -4.22
CA ASP A 489 -9.87 -17.60 -4.31
C ASP A 489 -10.53 -17.16 -2.98
N HIS A 490 -9.80 -17.23 -1.88
CA HIS A 490 -10.29 -16.81 -0.57
C HIS A 490 -10.39 -15.29 -0.45
N MET A 491 -9.47 -14.56 -1.08
CA MET A 491 -9.41 -13.10 -1.05
C MET A 491 -10.27 -12.50 -2.16
N LYS A 492 -11.27 -11.72 -1.77
CA LYS A 492 -12.22 -11.05 -2.68
C LYS A 492 -11.74 -9.63 -2.97
N VAL A 493 -12.04 -9.14 -4.15
CA VAL A 493 -11.61 -7.79 -4.56
C VAL A 493 -12.71 -6.78 -4.31
N ARG A 494 -12.34 -5.65 -3.72
CA ARG A 494 -13.21 -4.48 -3.61
C ARG A 494 -13.33 -3.77 -4.97
N PRO A 495 -14.47 -3.13 -5.27
CA PRO A 495 -14.65 -2.36 -6.50
C PRO A 495 -13.63 -1.22 -6.63
N LEU A 496 -13.20 -0.95 -7.86
CA LEU A 496 -12.34 0.19 -8.19
C LEU A 496 -13.16 1.44 -8.56
N ALA A 497 -12.52 2.60 -8.53
CA ALA A 497 -13.13 3.85 -8.92
C ALA A 497 -13.28 4.00 -10.45
N PHE A 498 -12.41 3.37 -11.25
CA PHE A 498 -12.35 3.48 -12.71
C PHE A 498 -11.46 2.39 -13.32
N HIS A 499 -11.54 2.25 -14.66
CA HIS A 499 -10.60 1.46 -15.44
C HIS A 499 -9.64 2.34 -16.26
N PRO A 500 -8.32 2.10 -16.16
CA PRO A 500 -7.34 2.73 -17.04
C PRO A 500 -7.43 2.18 -18.46
N HIS A 501 -7.18 3.06 -19.43
CA HIS A 501 -7.14 2.73 -20.85
C HIS A 501 -6.01 3.48 -21.53
N ALA A 502 -5.34 2.86 -22.52
CA ALA A 502 -4.37 3.54 -23.35
C ALA A 502 -4.46 3.00 -24.79
N THR A 503 -4.41 3.93 -25.75
CA THR A 503 -4.42 3.65 -27.18
C THR A 503 -3.18 4.24 -27.84
N LEU A 504 -2.76 3.67 -28.96
CA LEU A 504 -1.63 4.12 -29.74
C LEU A 504 -2.11 4.70 -31.08
N SER A 505 -1.53 5.83 -31.48
CA SER A 505 -1.67 6.39 -32.81
C SER A 505 -0.31 6.67 -33.44
N GLU A 506 -0.19 6.46 -34.76
CA GLU A 506 1.03 6.65 -35.53
C GLU A 506 0.81 7.75 -36.58
N ASP A 507 1.59 8.83 -36.52
CA ASP A 507 1.63 9.85 -37.57
C ASP A 507 2.92 9.72 -38.39
N ARG A 508 2.78 9.08 -39.52
CA ARG A 508 3.88 8.83 -40.45
C ARG A 508 4.42 10.09 -41.12
N ARG A 509 3.66 11.20 -41.15
CA ARG A 509 4.09 12.44 -41.75
C ARG A 509 5.03 13.21 -40.83
N SER A 510 4.69 13.25 -39.56
CA SER A 510 5.51 13.94 -38.55
C SER A 510 6.57 13.04 -37.92
N GLY A 511 6.55 11.72 -38.16
CA GLY A 511 7.45 10.77 -37.49
C GLY A 511 7.14 10.60 -36.01
N LYS A 512 5.89 10.78 -35.61
CA LYS A 512 5.48 10.73 -34.20
C LYS A 512 4.57 9.55 -33.91
N VAL A 513 4.79 8.94 -32.75
CA VAL A 513 3.92 7.92 -32.17
C VAL A 513 3.36 8.48 -30.87
N THR A 514 2.03 8.49 -30.72
CA THR A 514 1.36 9.07 -29.57
C THR A 514 0.51 8.02 -28.88
N ALA A 515 0.78 7.83 -27.58
CA ALA A 515 -0.08 7.07 -26.68
C ALA A 515 -1.03 8.02 -25.96
N SER A 516 -2.35 7.77 -26.05
CA SER A 516 -3.37 8.55 -25.35
C SER A 516 -3.94 7.72 -24.20
N MET A 517 -3.84 8.24 -22.97
CA MET A 517 -4.30 7.60 -21.74
C MET A 517 -5.58 8.24 -21.25
N THR A 518 -6.56 7.40 -20.89
CA THR A 518 -7.90 7.82 -20.45
C THR A 518 -8.36 6.95 -19.29
N LEU A 519 -9.37 7.40 -18.55
CA LEU A 519 -10.08 6.65 -17.54
C LEU A 519 -11.53 6.43 -17.96
N ALA A 520 -12.01 5.20 -17.86
CA ALA A 520 -13.40 4.82 -18.12
C ALA A 520 -14.13 4.52 -16.82
N GLY A 521 -15.37 5.01 -16.67
CA GLY A 521 -16.18 4.87 -15.47
C GLY A 521 -15.77 5.81 -14.34
N GLY A 522 -16.45 5.71 -13.19
CA GLY A 522 -16.04 6.31 -11.93
C GLY A 522 -16.38 7.78 -11.70
N SER A 523 -15.90 8.27 -10.56
CA SER A 523 -16.15 9.62 -10.07
C SER A 523 -15.36 10.68 -10.83
N THR A 524 -16.00 11.79 -11.18
CA THR A 524 -15.40 12.89 -11.95
C THR A 524 -14.26 13.64 -11.24
N GLY A 525 -14.02 13.38 -9.97
CA GLY A 525 -12.98 14.05 -9.16
C GLY A 525 -11.71 13.23 -8.93
N LYS A 526 -11.66 11.98 -9.40
CA LYS A 526 -10.52 11.09 -9.18
C LYS A 526 -9.58 11.05 -10.38
N ALA A 527 -8.31 10.78 -10.09
CA ALA A 527 -7.22 10.66 -11.05
C ALA A 527 -6.43 9.38 -10.85
N LEU A 528 -5.64 9.00 -11.85
CA LEU A 528 -4.67 7.92 -11.79
C LEU A 528 -3.33 8.41 -12.34
N SER A 529 -2.25 8.00 -11.70
CA SER A 529 -0.89 8.23 -12.20
C SER A 529 -0.53 7.11 -13.17
N PHE A 530 -0.18 7.49 -14.39
CA PHE A 530 0.46 6.62 -15.37
C PHE A 530 1.94 6.93 -15.41
N GLN A 531 2.76 5.91 -15.59
CA GLN A 531 4.20 6.06 -15.76
C GLN A 531 4.63 5.42 -17.06
N VAL A 532 5.28 6.21 -17.90
CA VAL A 532 5.77 5.75 -19.20
C VAL A 532 7.28 5.57 -19.13
N PHE A 533 7.73 4.37 -19.51
CA PHE A 533 9.15 4.00 -19.56
C PHE A 533 9.55 3.67 -21.00
N PRO A 534 10.63 4.24 -21.53
CA PRO A 534 11.30 3.72 -22.72
C PRO A 534 11.85 2.33 -22.46
N ASP A 535 11.49 1.35 -23.32
CA ASP A 535 12.02 -0.02 -23.23
C ASP A 535 13.32 -0.16 -24.06
N ASP A 536 13.49 0.70 -25.09
CA ASP A 536 14.69 0.75 -25.94
C ASP A 536 14.81 2.15 -26.59
N TYR A 537 15.91 2.45 -27.24
CA TYR A 537 16.22 3.65 -28.03
C TYR A 537 16.32 4.97 -27.24
N GLN A 538 15.91 5.05 -26.00
CA GLN A 538 16.03 6.20 -25.10
C GLN A 538 16.44 5.72 -23.71
N PRO A 539 17.00 6.60 -22.86
CA PRO A 539 17.32 6.23 -21.48
C PRO A 539 16.09 5.73 -20.73
N PHE A 540 16.25 4.64 -19.98
CA PHE A 540 15.20 4.10 -19.12
C PHE A 540 14.94 5.07 -17.96
N THR A 541 13.81 5.76 -18.00
CA THR A 541 13.40 6.72 -16.98
C THR A 541 11.88 6.90 -17.01
N SER A 542 11.27 7.11 -15.85
CA SER A 542 9.83 7.32 -15.74
C SER A 542 9.41 8.71 -16.23
N THR A 543 8.35 8.75 -17.02
CA THR A 543 7.58 9.97 -17.30
C THR A 543 6.21 9.82 -16.65
N PRO A 544 5.97 10.46 -15.49
CA PRO A 544 4.67 10.41 -14.81
C PRO A 544 3.65 11.32 -15.49
N LEU A 545 2.41 10.84 -15.61
CA LEU A 545 1.28 11.55 -16.20
C LEU A 545 0.02 11.34 -15.35
N THR A 546 -0.57 12.41 -14.87
CA THR A 546 -1.81 12.37 -14.09
C THR A 546 -3.02 12.48 -15.00
N VAL A 547 -3.81 11.42 -15.05
CA VAL A 547 -5.01 11.29 -15.90
C VAL A 547 -6.26 11.37 -15.04
N THR A 548 -7.21 12.21 -15.42
CA THR A 548 -8.55 12.27 -14.82
C THR A 548 -9.61 11.79 -15.81
N ALA A 549 -10.81 11.48 -15.34
CA ALA A 549 -11.93 11.14 -16.24
C ALA A 549 -12.27 12.25 -17.25
N ARG A 550 -11.85 13.51 -16.99
CA ARG A 550 -12.11 14.67 -17.85
C ARG A 550 -10.90 15.15 -18.61
N THR A 551 -9.70 14.75 -18.24
CA THR A 551 -8.45 15.25 -18.81
C THR A 551 -7.58 14.07 -19.23
N PRO A 552 -7.75 13.57 -20.46
CA PRO A 552 -6.82 12.64 -21.06
C PRO A 552 -5.41 13.20 -21.10
N ARG A 553 -4.41 12.34 -21.09
CA ARG A 553 -3.00 12.70 -21.24
C ARG A 553 -2.40 11.96 -22.40
N GLU A 554 -1.41 12.56 -23.02
CA GLU A 554 -0.71 12.00 -24.16
C GLU A 554 0.79 11.93 -23.87
N TYR A 555 1.40 10.83 -24.28
CA TYR A 555 2.83 10.67 -24.38
C TYR A 555 3.20 10.56 -25.85
N THR A 556 4.10 11.43 -26.32
CA THR A 556 4.52 11.46 -27.71
C THR A 556 5.98 11.06 -27.84
N TRP A 557 6.24 10.02 -28.61
CA TRP A 557 7.56 9.56 -29.00
C TRP A 557 7.91 10.12 -30.38
N ASP A 558 9.03 10.85 -30.47
CA ASP A 558 9.57 11.33 -31.73
C ASP A 558 10.56 10.28 -32.29
N THR A 559 10.20 9.67 -33.42
CA THR A 559 10.96 8.60 -34.02
C THR A 559 12.03 9.09 -35.00
N THR A 560 12.20 10.38 -35.20
CA THR A 560 13.15 10.95 -36.20
C THR A 560 14.60 10.62 -35.86
N ALA A 561 14.94 10.56 -34.56
CA ALA A 561 16.27 10.20 -34.09
C ALA A 561 16.53 8.70 -34.04
N THR A 562 15.50 7.86 -34.22
CA THR A 562 15.57 6.39 -34.04
C THR A 562 15.24 5.61 -35.31
N ASP A 563 15.34 6.25 -36.47
CA ASP A 563 15.02 5.67 -37.79
C ASP A 563 13.61 5.05 -37.84
N GLY A 564 12.64 5.78 -37.29
CA GLY A 564 11.25 5.35 -37.23
C GLY A 564 10.91 4.40 -36.08
N LYS A 565 11.89 3.94 -35.31
CA LYS A 565 11.69 2.92 -34.25
C LYS A 565 11.19 3.54 -32.96
N TYR A 566 10.34 2.78 -32.27
CA TYR A 566 9.85 3.11 -30.93
C TYR A 566 9.70 1.84 -30.10
N ALA A 567 9.94 1.95 -28.80
CA ALA A 567 9.64 0.91 -27.81
C ALA A 567 9.45 1.54 -26.43
N PHE A 568 8.25 1.43 -25.87
CA PHE A 568 7.94 1.94 -24.54
C PHE A 568 6.79 1.20 -23.90
N SER A 569 6.78 1.19 -22.58
CA SER A 569 5.74 0.60 -21.74
C SER A 569 5.07 1.66 -20.87
N ILE A 570 3.77 1.50 -20.65
CA ILE A 570 2.93 2.33 -19.81
C ILE A 570 2.44 1.46 -18.65
N TYR A 571 2.74 1.89 -17.45
CA TYR A 571 2.29 1.26 -16.21
C TYR A 571 1.31 2.18 -15.49
N ALA A 572 0.34 1.58 -14.83
CA ALA A 572 -0.49 2.26 -13.84
C ALA A 572 -0.79 1.30 -12.68
N ASN A 573 -1.33 1.85 -11.60
CA ASN A 573 -1.73 1.05 -10.46
C ASN A 573 -2.74 -0.04 -10.87
N ASP A 574 -2.94 -1.04 -10.03
CA ASP A 574 -3.82 -2.18 -10.27
C ASP A 574 -3.35 -3.11 -11.43
N GLY A 575 -2.03 -3.20 -11.67
CA GLY A 575 -1.45 -4.13 -12.65
C GLY A 575 -1.70 -3.78 -14.11
N PHE A 576 -2.15 -2.55 -14.42
CA PHE A 576 -2.30 -2.11 -15.80
C PHE A 576 -0.95 -1.98 -16.50
N VAL A 577 -0.78 -2.67 -17.63
CA VAL A 577 0.41 -2.56 -18.50
C VAL A 577 -0.01 -2.50 -19.95
N ARG A 578 0.60 -1.57 -20.69
CA ARG A 578 0.56 -1.49 -22.15
C ARG A 578 1.98 -1.30 -22.66
N SER A 579 2.46 -2.22 -23.48
CA SER A 579 3.76 -2.08 -24.13
C SER A 579 3.57 -1.97 -25.63
N PHE A 580 4.31 -1.06 -26.24
CA PHE A 580 4.22 -0.77 -27.67
C PHE A 580 5.62 -0.69 -28.27
N ALA A 581 5.90 -1.53 -29.26
CA ALA A 581 7.12 -1.48 -30.04
C ALA A 581 6.82 -1.60 -31.53
N GLY A 582 7.63 -0.96 -32.35
CA GLY A 582 7.48 -1.01 -33.80
C GLY A 582 8.38 -0.05 -34.54
N GLN A 583 8.17 0.03 -35.85
CA GLN A 583 8.87 0.98 -36.71
C GLN A 583 7.88 1.66 -37.65
N LEU A 584 7.82 2.99 -37.60
CA LEU A 584 7.03 3.76 -38.56
C LEU A 584 7.52 3.49 -39.99
N PRO A 585 6.65 3.09 -40.90
CA PRO A 585 7.05 2.89 -42.30
C PRO A 585 7.54 4.21 -42.91
N GLN A 586 8.68 4.15 -43.61
CA GLN A 586 9.22 5.25 -44.39
C GLN A 586 8.19 5.74 -45.42
N ALA A 587 8.30 7.00 -45.88
CA ALA A 587 7.29 7.78 -46.61
C ALA A 587 6.66 7.16 -47.89
N LYS A 588 7.15 6.05 -48.40
CA LYS A 588 6.46 5.25 -49.42
C LYS A 588 5.79 4.05 -48.77
N PRO A 589 4.48 3.85 -48.95
CA PRO A 589 3.85 2.64 -48.41
C PRO A 589 4.56 1.44 -48.99
N ALA A 590 5.28 0.71 -48.11
CA ALA A 590 5.79 -0.59 -48.48
C ALA A 590 4.60 -1.47 -48.91
N ASP A 591 4.79 -2.33 -49.93
CA ASP A 591 3.80 -3.33 -50.33
C ASP A 591 3.74 -4.44 -49.28
N ARG A 592 3.21 -4.11 -48.11
CA ARG A 592 3.10 -4.96 -46.92
C ARG A 592 1.79 -4.74 -46.16
N GLY A 593 1.49 -5.61 -45.22
CA GLY A 593 0.50 -5.38 -44.18
C GLY A 593 0.94 -4.25 -43.24
N ILE A 594 -0.01 -3.48 -42.75
CA ILE A 594 0.23 -2.42 -41.75
C ILE A 594 -0.67 -2.70 -40.55
N PRO A 595 -0.10 -3.19 -39.46
CA PRO A 595 -0.87 -3.60 -38.31
C PRO A 595 -1.33 -2.40 -37.46
N ARG A 596 -2.53 -2.52 -36.90
CA ARG A 596 -3.07 -1.70 -35.83
C ARG A 596 -3.98 -2.57 -34.97
N ALA A 597 -3.95 -2.42 -33.67
CA ALA A 597 -4.83 -3.14 -32.75
C ALA A 597 -5.50 -2.19 -31.77
N GLU A 598 -6.73 -2.52 -31.40
CA GLU A 598 -7.51 -1.86 -30.37
C GLU A 598 -7.97 -2.90 -29.35
N VAL A 599 -7.88 -2.58 -28.07
CA VAL A 599 -8.28 -3.47 -27.00
C VAL A 599 -9.31 -2.78 -26.11
N GLU A 600 -10.45 -3.44 -25.95
CA GLU A 600 -11.57 -2.97 -25.12
C GLU A 600 -11.81 -3.98 -23.99
N LEU A 601 -11.98 -3.45 -22.77
CA LEU A 601 -12.35 -4.24 -21.61
C LEU A 601 -13.88 -4.33 -21.51
N LEU A 602 -14.41 -5.54 -21.50
CA LEU A 602 -15.83 -5.81 -21.38
C LEU A 602 -16.13 -6.26 -19.95
N ALA A 603 -16.90 -5.48 -19.21
CA ALA A 603 -17.32 -5.86 -17.87
C ALA A 603 -17.94 -7.27 -17.88
N CYS A 604 -17.40 -8.18 -17.07
CA CYS A 604 -17.83 -9.57 -16.92
C CYS A 604 -17.68 -10.49 -18.14
N GLU A 605 -17.25 -9.99 -19.31
CA GLU A 605 -17.18 -10.79 -20.55
C GLU A 605 -15.75 -11.09 -21.02
N GLY A 606 -14.74 -10.39 -20.51
CA GLY A 606 -13.36 -10.57 -20.93
C GLY A 606 -12.82 -9.38 -21.72
N VAL A 607 -11.86 -9.64 -22.60
CA VAL A 607 -11.18 -8.62 -23.41
C VAL A 607 -11.56 -8.79 -24.87
N ARG A 608 -11.92 -7.70 -25.53
CA ARG A 608 -12.18 -7.63 -26.98
C ARG A 608 -10.96 -7.03 -27.66
N VAL A 609 -10.37 -7.76 -28.61
CA VAL A 609 -9.24 -7.32 -29.42
C VAL A 609 -9.72 -7.14 -30.86
N THR A 610 -9.63 -5.91 -31.38
CA THR A 610 -9.92 -5.63 -32.78
C THR A 610 -8.62 -5.36 -33.53
N LEU A 611 -8.33 -6.22 -34.51
CA LEU A 611 -7.14 -6.20 -35.34
C LEU A 611 -7.47 -5.53 -36.66
N HIS A 612 -6.67 -4.59 -37.11
CA HIS A 612 -6.84 -3.84 -38.35
C HIS A 612 -5.62 -4.03 -39.25
N ASN A 613 -5.83 -3.96 -40.55
CA ASN A 613 -4.75 -3.97 -41.52
C ASN A 613 -4.94 -2.79 -42.50
N ASP A 614 -4.22 -1.72 -42.26
CA ASP A 614 -4.25 -0.50 -43.07
C ASP A 614 -3.27 -0.57 -44.28
N GLY A 615 -2.67 -1.76 -44.49
CA GLY A 615 -1.69 -2.03 -45.54
C GLY A 615 -2.29 -2.49 -46.89
N THR A 616 -1.39 -2.86 -47.81
CA THR A 616 -1.71 -3.30 -49.18
C THR A 616 -1.71 -4.84 -49.34
N ARG A 617 -1.10 -5.56 -48.40
CA ARG A 617 -1.03 -7.04 -48.31
C ARG A 617 -1.76 -7.56 -47.08
N PRO A 618 -2.22 -8.82 -47.08
CA PRO A 618 -2.71 -9.43 -45.86
C PRO A 618 -1.69 -9.37 -44.71
N ALA A 619 -2.18 -9.29 -43.48
CA ALA A 619 -1.37 -9.35 -42.25
C ALA A 619 -1.84 -10.52 -41.37
N ARG A 620 -0.93 -11.40 -40.98
CA ARG A 620 -1.21 -12.50 -40.06
C ARG A 620 -0.77 -12.12 -38.65
N TYR A 621 -1.74 -11.89 -37.81
CA TYR A 621 -1.53 -11.66 -36.39
C TYR A 621 -1.38 -12.97 -35.62
N THR A 622 -0.49 -12.96 -34.63
CA THR A 622 -0.40 -13.99 -33.62
C THR A 622 -0.71 -13.35 -32.26
N LEU A 623 -1.74 -13.83 -31.59
CA LEU A 623 -2.11 -13.45 -30.24
C LEU A 623 -1.66 -14.59 -29.32
N THR A 624 -0.82 -14.26 -28.32
CA THR A 624 -0.29 -15.26 -27.39
C THR A 624 -0.57 -14.83 -25.96
N ALA A 625 -1.09 -15.72 -25.12
CA ALA A 625 -1.11 -15.52 -23.69
C ALA A 625 0.33 -15.48 -23.19
N ASN A 626 0.74 -14.34 -22.62
CA ASN A 626 2.00 -14.24 -21.91
C ASN A 626 1.85 -14.93 -20.55
N ASP A 627 0.76 -14.60 -19.85
CA ASP A 627 0.32 -15.23 -18.62
C ASP A 627 -1.21 -15.42 -18.65
N TYR A 628 -1.75 -16.21 -17.73
CA TYR A 628 -3.17 -16.54 -17.57
C TYR A 628 -3.76 -17.36 -18.73
N LEU A 629 -5.08 -17.30 -18.91
CA LEU A 629 -5.79 -18.07 -19.94
C LEU A 629 -5.65 -17.44 -21.33
N GLY A 630 -5.70 -18.28 -22.39
CA GLY A 630 -5.80 -17.81 -23.78
C GLY A 630 -5.08 -18.66 -24.82
N GLY A 631 -3.90 -19.18 -24.48
CA GLY A 631 -3.06 -19.96 -25.39
C GLY A 631 -2.52 -19.09 -26.55
N THR A 632 -2.40 -19.69 -27.75
CA THR A 632 -1.97 -18.98 -28.96
C THR A 632 -3.04 -19.07 -30.04
N ARG A 633 -3.34 -17.94 -30.73
CA ARG A 633 -4.30 -17.84 -31.83
C ARG A 633 -3.68 -17.07 -32.98
N GLN A 634 -3.94 -17.53 -34.21
CA GLN A 634 -3.56 -16.80 -35.43
C GLN A 634 -4.79 -16.27 -36.15
N VAL A 635 -4.71 -15.03 -36.62
CA VAL A 635 -5.79 -14.34 -37.33
C VAL A 635 -5.22 -13.63 -38.54
N VAL A 636 -5.73 -13.95 -39.73
CA VAL A 636 -5.39 -13.26 -40.97
C VAL A 636 -6.39 -12.11 -41.17
N VAL A 637 -5.85 -10.91 -41.36
CA VAL A 637 -6.64 -9.71 -41.67
C VAL A 637 -6.28 -9.25 -43.07
N GLU A 638 -7.26 -9.29 -43.97
CA GLU A 638 -7.10 -8.89 -45.35
C GLU A 638 -6.87 -7.38 -45.46
N ARG A 639 -6.34 -6.94 -46.61
CA ARG A 639 -6.11 -5.54 -46.92
C ARG A 639 -7.34 -4.66 -46.63
N GLY A 640 -7.17 -3.61 -45.82
CA GLY A 640 -8.22 -2.66 -45.46
C GLY A 640 -9.37 -3.23 -44.64
N GLN A 641 -9.19 -4.42 -44.07
CA GLN A 641 -10.19 -5.12 -43.23
C GLN A 641 -9.85 -5.05 -41.76
N SER A 642 -10.81 -5.44 -40.95
CA SER A 642 -10.62 -5.69 -39.51
C SER A 642 -11.20 -7.04 -39.08
N ARG A 643 -10.69 -7.58 -37.97
CA ARG A 643 -11.19 -8.80 -37.32
C ARG A 643 -11.21 -8.61 -35.82
N THR A 644 -12.29 -9.05 -35.18
CA THR A 644 -12.45 -8.98 -33.72
C THR A 644 -12.31 -10.37 -33.11
N VAL A 645 -11.55 -10.44 -32.02
CA VAL A 645 -11.28 -11.67 -31.24
C VAL A 645 -11.62 -11.43 -29.79
N GLY A 646 -12.43 -12.32 -29.19
CA GLY A 646 -12.60 -12.35 -27.74
C GLY A 646 -11.41 -13.03 -27.06
N TRP A 647 -10.89 -12.45 -25.98
CA TRP A 647 -9.80 -13.02 -25.17
C TRP A 647 -10.28 -13.31 -23.77
N PRO A 648 -10.04 -14.54 -23.22
CA PRO A 648 -10.51 -14.90 -21.89
C PRO A 648 -9.69 -14.23 -20.79
N THR A 649 -10.28 -14.20 -19.59
CA THR A 649 -9.62 -13.77 -18.35
C THR A 649 -9.60 -14.90 -17.32
N GLN A 650 -8.67 -14.84 -16.38
CA GLN A 650 -8.60 -15.73 -15.23
C GLN A 650 -8.77 -14.88 -13.97
N GLN A 651 -9.88 -15.03 -13.28
CA GLN A 651 -10.21 -14.18 -12.12
C GLN A 651 -10.15 -12.66 -12.43
N GLY A 652 -10.53 -12.29 -13.67
CA GLY A 652 -10.44 -10.93 -14.18
C GLY A 652 -9.08 -10.54 -14.77
N TYR A 653 -8.00 -11.28 -14.52
CA TYR A 653 -6.67 -10.99 -15.06
C TYR A 653 -6.52 -11.46 -16.50
N TYR A 654 -5.80 -10.66 -17.28
CA TYR A 654 -5.39 -10.95 -18.66
C TYR A 654 -3.98 -10.44 -18.91
N ASP A 655 -3.25 -11.14 -19.77
CA ASP A 655 -1.95 -10.72 -20.28
C ASP A 655 -1.74 -11.37 -21.66
N LEU A 656 -1.78 -10.56 -22.69
CA LEU A 656 -1.65 -11.02 -24.07
C LEU A 656 -0.64 -10.19 -24.84
N VAL A 657 0.13 -10.86 -25.68
CA VAL A 657 1.08 -10.26 -26.61
C VAL A 657 0.58 -10.49 -28.03
N LEU A 658 0.62 -9.41 -28.82
CA LEU A 658 0.29 -9.40 -30.24
C LEU A 658 1.57 -9.19 -31.05
N THR A 659 1.78 -10.03 -32.07
CA THR A 659 2.82 -9.89 -33.08
C THR A 659 2.20 -10.02 -34.47
N VAL A 660 2.92 -9.60 -35.52
CA VAL A 660 2.46 -9.71 -36.90
C VAL A 660 3.58 -10.15 -37.83
N ASP A 661 3.27 -10.99 -38.83
CA ASP A 661 4.24 -11.48 -39.80
C ASP A 661 4.76 -10.38 -40.76
N ALA A 662 3.94 -9.38 -41.00
CA ALA A 662 4.25 -8.26 -41.91
C ALA A 662 5.31 -7.30 -41.37
N ASP A 663 5.57 -7.30 -40.06
CA ASP A 663 6.54 -6.44 -39.38
C ASP A 663 7.07 -7.11 -38.10
N ALA A 664 8.27 -7.64 -38.17
CA ALA A 664 8.87 -8.37 -37.04
C ALA A 664 9.21 -7.45 -35.85
N SER A 665 9.29 -6.13 -36.05
CA SER A 665 9.51 -5.16 -34.96
C SER A 665 8.22 -4.81 -34.22
N TRP A 666 7.06 -5.03 -34.85
CA TRP A 666 5.78 -4.66 -34.26
C TRP A 666 5.34 -5.68 -33.20
N THR A 667 5.28 -5.21 -31.97
CA THR A 667 4.80 -5.97 -30.82
C THR A 667 3.97 -5.08 -29.91
N GLN A 668 2.85 -5.60 -29.43
CA GLN A 668 2.03 -4.93 -28.42
C GLN A 668 1.66 -5.90 -27.32
N ARG A 669 1.81 -5.47 -26.06
CA ARG A 669 1.36 -6.21 -24.87
C ARG A 669 0.23 -5.46 -24.20
N TYR A 670 -0.78 -6.20 -23.80
CA TYR A 670 -1.93 -5.71 -23.07
C TYR A 670 -2.13 -6.58 -21.83
N ALA A 671 -1.87 -6.03 -20.66
CA ALA A 671 -2.06 -6.74 -19.40
C ALA A 671 -2.81 -5.88 -18.40
N GLY A 672 -3.47 -6.53 -17.45
CA GLY A 672 -4.23 -5.87 -16.40
C GLY A 672 -5.30 -6.75 -15.81
N ARG A 673 -6.22 -6.11 -15.08
CA ARG A 673 -7.34 -6.75 -14.42
C ARG A 673 -8.65 -6.05 -14.77
N ILE A 674 -9.69 -6.83 -15.05
CA ILE A 674 -11.06 -6.34 -15.12
C ILE A 674 -11.67 -6.46 -13.73
N ALA A 675 -11.84 -5.35 -13.06
CA ALA A 675 -12.51 -5.26 -11.76
C ALA A 675 -13.91 -4.66 -11.92
N THR A 676 -14.76 -4.85 -10.93
CA THR A 676 -16.03 -4.12 -10.85
C THR A 676 -15.72 -2.64 -10.62
N VAL A 677 -16.39 -1.74 -11.35
CA VAL A 677 -16.33 -0.29 -11.13
C VAL A 677 -17.55 0.16 -10.35
N ARG A 678 -17.38 1.09 -9.42
CA ARG A 678 -18.46 1.71 -8.62
C ARG A 678 -19.30 2.68 -9.43
#